data_178f8df2b1955f5be31bd3ce794f4031
#
_entry.id   178f8df2b1955f5be31bd3ce794f4031
#
_cell.length_a   1.000
_cell.length_b   1.000
_cell.length_c   1.000
_cell.angle_alpha   90.00
_cell.angle_beta   90.00
_cell.angle_gamma   90.00
#
_symmetry.space_group_name_H-M   'P 1'
#
loop_
_entity.id
_entity.type
_entity.pdbx_description
1 polymer ?
#
loop_
_entity_poly.entity_id
_entity_poly.type
_entity_poly.pdbx_seq_one_letter_code
_entity_poly.pdbx_strand_id
1 'polypeptide(L)'
;MDRDSAKREIKSRYAEYLRPAKKRVGGKQTYICPICNNGTGGDGDGLAIDPKGDGTQLKCFKCGFYGDIIDLYQQEHSVDAKEAFAALYDRFNISIDKPESRDYMSEYKRTDKPQEPQQTQETQAADFTEYYKSCRAQIEQPEAQAYLQQRGISKTTADTYFIGYDSSKKRLIIPAAKSFYLARDITGTSPIKYENAKGASVALFNAKALYTDKTHYTYITEGAFDALAFIEAGAEALALNSTSNTGLLLKALEEQPTSKTLLLCLDNDTAGQTKQAELVKELQQRHIDYRECSELVKPYKDAGEAIEKDRAAFTRAVSADMRRADKPDNAADYIQRELAAAIAEFKSGGDRQTGFKQLDFAAGGVYNGLYVIGGISSVGKTTFTHQLADQLAAQGSHVLYFSLEQSRLEMICKSIARGTAKIDEQSAATSLQIRKGKQSETIAKATADYTETIAERMSIIEGNFNCTASFIRDYAARYIERNNTRPVIVIDYLQIMQPETDPETHRKPTDPRIIADYNVTALKRITRELDLPVFVISSVNRSNYLTEIDFESFKESGGIEYTADVVWGLQLQAIHKDIFSKANQINEKRQEIKRAKAEIPRKIELVCLKNRYGEPSYSVQFEYKPQYDYFTEEVILSPWEQEEINRRAAEAVKRY
;
A
#
# COMPACT_ATOMS: atom_id res chain seq x y z
N MET A 1 -40.61 5.32 -11.43
CA MET A 1 -40.37 6.18 -10.24
C MET A 1 -39.07 6.95 -10.47
N ASP A 2 -38.99 8.24 -10.14
CA ASP A 2 -37.75 9.00 -10.23
C ASP A 2 -36.74 8.60 -9.12
N ARG A 3 -35.47 8.99 -9.28
CA ARG A 3 -34.40 8.59 -8.40
C ARG A 3 -34.53 9.10 -6.96
N ASP A 4 -35.11 10.28 -6.75
CA ASP A 4 -35.29 10.86 -5.41
C ASP A 4 -36.45 10.21 -4.66
N SER A 5 -37.50 9.82 -5.38
CA SER A 5 -38.60 9.01 -4.87
C SER A 5 -38.12 7.62 -4.49
N ALA A 6 -37.26 6.98 -5.30
CA ALA A 6 -36.67 5.69 -4.98
C ALA A 6 -35.77 5.77 -3.74
N LYS A 7 -34.98 6.85 -3.56
CA LYS A 7 -34.19 7.07 -2.34
C LYS A 7 -35.07 7.19 -1.09
N ARG A 8 -36.18 7.95 -1.17
CA ARG A 8 -37.13 8.10 -0.05
C ARG A 8 -37.76 6.77 0.32
N GLU A 9 -38.15 5.97 -0.69
CA GLU A 9 -38.73 4.64 -0.47
C GLU A 9 -37.72 3.70 0.20
N ILE A 10 -36.45 3.63 -0.26
CA ILE A 10 -35.40 2.83 0.36
C ILE A 10 -35.24 3.22 1.83
N LYS A 11 -35.13 4.53 2.13
CA LYS A 11 -34.93 5.02 3.52
C LYS A 11 -36.09 4.62 4.43
N SER A 12 -37.30 4.59 3.96
CA SER A 12 -38.50 4.22 4.75
C SER A 12 -38.58 2.72 5.06
N ARG A 13 -37.88 1.87 4.30
CA ARG A 13 -37.97 0.40 4.38
C ARG A 13 -36.87 -0.23 5.24
N TYR A 14 -36.21 0.53 6.12
CA TYR A 14 -35.15 0.05 7.03
C TYR A 14 -35.59 -1.15 7.89
N ALA A 15 -36.88 -1.23 8.28
CA ALA A 15 -37.42 -2.33 9.08
C ALA A 15 -37.43 -3.67 8.33
N GLU A 16 -37.42 -3.67 6.99
CA GLU A 16 -37.32 -4.89 6.18
C GLU A 16 -35.88 -5.39 6.06
N TYR A 17 -34.93 -4.50 6.26
CA TYR A 17 -33.49 -4.81 6.24
C TYR A 17 -33.00 -5.31 7.59
N LEU A 18 -33.42 -4.66 8.67
CA LEU A 18 -32.89 -4.82 10.03
C LEU A 18 -33.60 -5.92 10.81
N ARG A 19 -32.84 -6.68 11.58
CA ARG A 19 -33.39 -7.70 12.49
C ARG A 19 -33.90 -7.00 13.76
N PRO A 20 -35.13 -7.27 14.23
CA PRO A 20 -35.65 -6.67 15.46
C PRO A 20 -34.89 -7.14 16.68
N ALA A 21 -34.53 -6.21 17.58
CA ALA A 21 -33.98 -6.51 18.89
C ALA A 21 -35.09 -6.90 19.88
N LYS A 22 -34.74 -7.65 20.92
CA LYS A 22 -35.70 -8.06 21.97
C LYS A 22 -36.20 -6.90 22.83
N LYS A 23 -35.34 -5.88 23.05
CA LYS A 23 -35.64 -4.73 23.89
C LYS A 23 -36.33 -3.62 23.06
N ARG A 24 -37.28 -2.92 23.69
CA ARG A 24 -37.91 -1.72 23.13
C ARG A 24 -37.45 -0.50 23.94
N VAL A 25 -37.18 0.59 23.29
CA VAL A 25 -36.78 1.85 23.93
C VAL A 25 -37.90 2.88 23.74
N GLY A 26 -38.44 3.43 24.84
CA GLY A 26 -39.56 4.36 24.79
C GLY A 26 -40.84 3.79 24.13
N GLY A 27 -41.05 2.46 24.24
CA GLY A 27 -42.18 1.76 23.63
C GLY A 27 -42.00 1.47 22.13
N LYS A 28 -40.93 2.00 21.47
CA LYS A 28 -40.63 1.79 20.06
C LYS A 28 -39.72 0.58 19.83
N GLN A 29 -39.91 -0.11 18.70
CA GLN A 29 -39.07 -1.22 18.28
C GLN A 29 -37.65 -0.72 18.03
N THR A 30 -36.65 -1.45 18.55
CA THR A 30 -35.25 -1.29 18.22
C THR A 30 -34.73 -2.48 17.41
N TYR A 31 -33.60 -2.33 16.78
CA TYR A 31 -33.03 -3.32 15.86
C TYR A 31 -31.62 -3.71 16.29
N ILE A 32 -31.16 -4.89 15.90
CA ILE A 32 -29.79 -5.32 16.08
C ILE A 32 -28.90 -4.49 15.14
N CYS A 33 -27.88 -3.81 15.70
CA CYS A 33 -26.93 -3.04 14.90
C CYS A 33 -26.01 -4.01 14.12
N PRO A 34 -26.00 -4.00 12.79
CA PRO A 34 -25.17 -4.91 12.00
C PRO A 34 -23.68 -4.60 12.13
N ILE A 35 -23.29 -3.37 12.47
CA ILE A 35 -21.90 -2.96 12.62
C ILE A 35 -21.26 -3.52 13.91
N CYS A 36 -21.97 -3.47 15.05
CA CYS A 36 -21.41 -3.83 16.36
C CYS A 36 -22.18 -4.91 17.12
N ASN A 37 -23.19 -5.51 16.49
CA ASN A 37 -24.09 -6.53 17.04
C ASN A 37 -24.80 -6.11 18.37
N ASN A 38 -24.91 -4.81 18.66
CA ASN A 38 -25.68 -4.30 19.78
C ASN A 38 -27.17 -4.66 19.60
N GLY A 39 -27.82 -5.14 20.66
CA GLY A 39 -29.21 -5.59 20.60
C GLY A 39 -29.39 -7.11 20.47
N THR A 40 -28.30 -7.90 20.34
CA THR A 40 -28.36 -9.39 20.34
C THR A 40 -28.49 -9.98 21.75
N GLY A 41 -27.92 -9.31 22.77
CA GLY A 41 -28.05 -9.68 24.20
C GLY A 41 -29.23 -8.97 24.87
N GLY A 42 -29.69 -9.48 26.02
CA GLY A 42 -30.84 -8.92 26.75
C GLY A 42 -30.69 -7.47 27.25
N ASP A 43 -29.45 -6.97 27.35
CA ASP A 43 -29.13 -5.69 28.00
C ASP A 43 -28.80 -4.53 27.06
N GLY A 44 -28.67 -4.78 25.75
CA GLY A 44 -28.31 -3.74 24.78
C GLY A 44 -29.52 -3.03 24.17
N ASP A 45 -29.44 -1.68 24.07
CA ASP A 45 -30.54 -0.86 23.50
C ASP A 45 -30.67 -0.99 21.97
N GLY A 46 -29.71 -1.63 21.29
CA GLY A 46 -29.74 -1.83 19.84
C GLY A 46 -29.58 -0.55 19.02
N LEU A 47 -30.05 -0.60 17.79
CA LEU A 47 -30.13 0.50 16.85
C LEU A 47 -31.55 1.08 16.94
N ALA A 48 -31.69 2.35 17.31
CA ALA A 48 -32.96 3.03 17.51
C ALA A 48 -33.21 4.09 16.43
N ILE A 49 -34.47 4.39 16.15
CA ILE A 49 -34.86 5.53 15.31
C ILE A 49 -34.65 6.81 16.11
N ASP A 50 -33.97 7.79 15.52
CA ASP A 50 -33.84 9.12 16.15
C ASP A 50 -35.19 9.84 16.18
N PRO A 51 -35.74 10.18 17.37
CA PRO A 51 -37.04 10.85 17.47
C PRO A 51 -37.02 12.31 16.97
N LYS A 52 -35.83 12.89 16.76
CA LYS A 52 -35.64 14.27 16.26
C LYS A 52 -35.43 14.33 14.73
N GLY A 53 -35.31 13.21 14.07
CA GLY A 53 -35.12 13.11 12.62
C GLY A 53 -36.44 13.00 11.87
N ASP A 54 -36.34 12.80 10.56
CA ASP A 54 -37.47 12.60 9.61
C ASP A 54 -38.14 11.22 9.74
N GLY A 55 -37.79 10.43 10.75
CA GLY A 55 -38.30 9.07 10.97
C GLY A 55 -37.50 7.97 10.24
N THR A 56 -36.49 8.31 9.48
CA THR A 56 -35.61 7.37 8.76
C THR A 56 -34.18 7.32 9.31
N GLN A 57 -33.82 8.24 10.23
CA GLN A 57 -32.50 8.30 10.83
C GLN A 57 -32.37 7.26 11.95
N LEU A 58 -31.30 6.49 11.89
CA LEU A 58 -30.96 5.40 12.81
C LEU A 58 -29.77 5.78 13.69
N LYS A 59 -29.81 5.43 14.97
CA LYS A 59 -28.73 5.72 15.93
C LYS A 59 -28.39 4.51 16.76
N CYS A 60 -27.11 4.16 16.82
CA CYS A 60 -26.57 3.14 17.73
C CYS A 60 -25.75 3.79 18.83
N PHE A 61 -26.19 3.64 20.10
CA PHE A 61 -25.49 4.24 21.25
C PHE A 61 -24.20 3.51 21.63
N LYS A 62 -23.95 2.29 21.10
CA LYS A 62 -22.73 1.52 21.40
C LYS A 62 -21.58 1.85 20.46
N CYS A 63 -21.79 1.83 19.14
CA CYS A 63 -20.74 2.12 18.16
C CYS A 63 -20.75 3.56 17.64
N GLY A 64 -21.72 4.39 18.06
CA GLY A 64 -21.83 5.77 17.64
C GLY A 64 -22.42 5.98 16.24
N PHE A 65 -22.84 4.92 15.54
CA PHE A 65 -23.45 5.08 14.21
C PHE A 65 -24.64 6.04 14.26
N TYR A 66 -24.69 6.97 13.30
CA TYR A 66 -25.79 7.87 13.06
C TYR A 66 -25.94 8.11 11.54
N GLY A 67 -27.09 7.77 10.97
CA GLY A 67 -27.37 7.89 9.54
C GLY A 67 -28.64 7.14 9.13
N ASP A 68 -28.96 7.15 7.85
CA ASP A 68 -30.08 6.35 7.31
C ASP A 68 -29.63 4.93 6.93
N ILE A 69 -30.53 4.14 6.29
CA ILE A 69 -30.22 2.76 5.90
C ILE A 69 -29.18 2.68 4.80
N ILE A 70 -29.03 3.71 3.97
CA ILE A 70 -28.01 3.74 2.91
C ILE A 70 -26.64 3.93 3.56
N ASP A 71 -26.52 4.87 4.51
CA ASP A 71 -25.30 5.10 5.30
C ASP A 71 -24.92 3.86 6.12
N LEU A 72 -25.92 3.17 6.68
CA LEU A 72 -25.72 1.94 7.43
C LEU A 72 -25.17 0.83 6.54
N TYR A 73 -25.73 0.66 5.35
CA TYR A 73 -25.29 -0.34 4.38
C TYR A 73 -23.85 -0.06 3.90
N GLN A 74 -23.53 1.22 3.65
CA GLN A 74 -22.17 1.63 3.29
C GLN A 74 -21.15 1.20 4.35
N GLN A 75 -21.46 1.45 5.62
CA GLN A 75 -20.54 1.14 6.72
C GLN A 75 -20.47 -0.36 7.04
N GLU A 76 -21.59 -1.10 6.89
CA GLU A 76 -21.65 -2.55 7.10
C GLU A 76 -20.83 -3.31 6.05
N HIS A 77 -20.91 -2.88 4.78
CA HIS A 77 -20.33 -3.58 3.63
C HIS A 77 -19.07 -2.91 3.08
N SER A 78 -18.65 -1.76 3.62
CA SER A 78 -17.51 -0.96 3.16
C SER A 78 -17.58 -0.60 1.68
N VAL A 79 -18.76 -0.15 1.24
CA VAL A 79 -19.04 0.26 -0.15
C VAL A 79 -19.41 1.74 -0.24
N ASP A 80 -19.37 2.32 -1.43
CA ASP A 80 -19.77 3.71 -1.64
C ASP A 80 -21.30 3.89 -1.66
N ALA A 81 -21.76 5.16 -1.62
CA ALA A 81 -23.21 5.48 -1.60
C ALA A 81 -23.94 5.03 -2.86
N LYS A 82 -23.26 4.94 -3.99
CA LYS A 82 -23.85 4.49 -5.27
C LYS A 82 -24.05 2.98 -5.27
N GLU A 83 -23.07 2.24 -4.78
CA GLU A 83 -23.12 0.79 -4.63
C GLU A 83 -24.15 0.38 -3.56
N ALA A 84 -24.18 1.07 -2.42
CA ALA A 84 -25.15 0.84 -1.36
C ALA A 84 -26.59 1.08 -1.87
N PHE A 85 -26.80 2.17 -2.60
CA PHE A 85 -28.08 2.49 -3.22
C PHE A 85 -28.52 1.41 -4.22
N ALA A 86 -27.60 0.96 -5.09
CA ALA A 86 -27.87 -0.07 -6.08
C ALA A 86 -28.24 -1.42 -5.43
N ALA A 87 -27.50 -1.82 -4.40
CA ALA A 87 -27.75 -3.07 -3.68
C ALA A 87 -29.09 -3.07 -2.92
N LEU A 88 -29.43 -1.96 -2.26
CA LEU A 88 -30.71 -1.81 -1.57
C LEU A 88 -31.88 -1.67 -2.54
N TYR A 89 -31.65 -1.03 -3.67
CA TYR A 89 -32.60 -0.91 -4.76
C TYR A 89 -32.99 -2.29 -5.31
N ASP A 90 -32.00 -3.14 -5.61
CA ASP A 90 -32.24 -4.49 -6.09
C ASP A 90 -32.89 -5.36 -4.99
N ARG A 91 -32.43 -5.22 -3.75
CA ARG A 91 -32.94 -5.99 -2.61
C ARG A 91 -34.41 -5.71 -2.33
N PHE A 92 -34.84 -4.46 -2.47
CA PHE A 92 -36.23 -4.06 -2.24
C PHE A 92 -37.11 -4.15 -3.49
N ASN A 93 -36.56 -4.62 -4.63
CA ASN A 93 -37.25 -4.80 -5.89
C ASN A 93 -37.98 -3.53 -6.35
N ILE A 94 -37.30 -2.38 -6.30
CA ILE A 94 -37.86 -1.06 -6.69
C ILE A 94 -37.63 -0.88 -8.19
N SER A 95 -38.64 -0.40 -8.96
CA SER A 95 -38.50 -0.13 -10.39
C SER A 95 -38.36 1.37 -10.68
N ILE A 96 -37.22 1.77 -11.29
CA ILE A 96 -37.06 3.13 -11.84
C ILE A 96 -37.34 3.07 -13.33
N ASP A 97 -38.19 3.98 -13.86
CA ASP A 97 -38.38 4.15 -15.28
C ASP A 97 -37.05 4.59 -15.90
N LYS A 98 -36.45 3.73 -16.74
CA LYS A 98 -35.27 4.09 -17.51
C LYS A 98 -35.64 5.23 -18.46
N PRO A 99 -34.97 6.38 -18.45
CA PRO A 99 -35.12 7.33 -19.54
C PRO A 99 -34.56 6.65 -20.81
N GLU A 100 -35.38 6.64 -21.86
CA GLU A 100 -34.96 6.24 -23.20
C GLU A 100 -33.69 7.00 -23.59
N SER A 101 -32.72 6.27 -24.15
CA SER A 101 -31.46 6.81 -24.67
C SER A 101 -31.77 7.85 -25.76
N ARG A 102 -31.70 9.13 -25.44
CA ARG A 102 -31.64 10.21 -26.41
C ARG A 102 -30.19 10.59 -26.68
N ASP A 103 -29.86 10.42 -27.95
CA ASP A 103 -28.62 10.80 -28.63
C ASP A 103 -28.33 12.30 -28.41
N TYR A 104 -27.23 12.63 -27.75
CA TYR A 104 -26.85 13.99 -27.31
C TYR A 104 -25.92 14.68 -28.30
N MET A 105 -26.22 14.61 -29.62
CA MET A 105 -25.40 15.28 -30.65
C MET A 105 -26.25 15.89 -31.81
N SER A 106 -27.44 16.43 -31.55
CA SER A 106 -28.06 17.33 -32.53
C SER A 106 -29.17 18.13 -31.89
N GLU A 107 -28.87 19.37 -31.47
CA GLU A 107 -29.80 20.50 -31.54
C GLU A 107 -29.31 21.69 -30.66
N TYR A 108 -28.25 22.34 -31.14
CA TYR A 108 -28.04 23.73 -30.80
C TYR A 108 -28.65 24.59 -31.92
N LYS A 109 -29.95 24.91 -31.79
CA LYS A 109 -30.54 26.08 -32.49
C LYS A 109 -31.39 26.88 -31.52
N ARG A 110 -31.00 28.15 -31.43
CA ARG A 110 -31.60 29.25 -30.67
C ARG A 110 -33.11 29.39 -30.93
N THR A 111 -33.88 29.64 -29.87
CA THR A 111 -34.94 30.68 -29.92
C THR A 111 -35.18 31.26 -28.52
N ASP A 112 -35.37 32.57 -28.52
CA ASP A 112 -35.40 33.52 -27.43
C ASP A 112 -36.58 33.43 -26.46
N LYS A 113 -36.33 33.75 -25.26
CA LYS A 113 -36.85 34.74 -24.29
C LYS A 113 -37.04 34.16 -22.88
N PRO A 114 -36.56 34.87 -21.87
CA PRO A 114 -36.54 34.35 -20.49
C PRO A 114 -37.83 34.70 -19.77
N GLN A 115 -38.41 33.69 -19.10
CA GLN A 115 -39.26 33.97 -17.94
C GLN A 115 -38.36 34.02 -16.71
N GLU A 116 -38.51 35.10 -15.95
CA GLU A 116 -37.80 35.37 -14.72
C GLU A 116 -37.96 34.25 -13.70
N PRO A 117 -36.86 33.67 -13.12
CA PRO A 117 -36.96 32.84 -11.95
C PRO A 117 -37.22 33.75 -10.74
N GLN A 118 -38.20 33.38 -9.95
CA GLN A 118 -38.41 33.93 -8.64
C GLN A 118 -37.09 33.85 -7.85
N GLN A 119 -36.68 34.99 -7.32
CA GLN A 119 -35.49 35.18 -6.50
C GLN A 119 -35.54 34.24 -5.29
N THR A 120 -34.79 33.13 -5.35
CA THR A 120 -34.16 32.57 -4.16
C THR A 120 -33.13 33.61 -3.71
N GLN A 121 -33.33 34.18 -2.54
CA GLN A 121 -32.36 35.07 -1.92
C GLN A 121 -31.00 34.36 -1.84
N GLU A 122 -30.10 34.71 -2.76
CA GLU A 122 -28.67 34.51 -2.55
C GLU A 122 -28.32 35.25 -1.26
N THR A 123 -28.03 34.52 -0.22
CA THR A 123 -27.36 35.06 0.96
C THR A 123 -26.06 35.65 0.45
N GLN A 124 -25.97 37.00 0.32
CA GLN A 124 -24.74 37.69 -0.03
C GLN A 124 -23.64 37.17 0.89
N ALA A 125 -22.60 36.62 0.32
CA ALA A 125 -21.43 36.16 1.06
C ALA A 125 -20.94 37.33 1.93
N ALA A 126 -20.75 37.14 3.22
CA ALA A 126 -20.33 38.21 4.14
C ALA A 126 -19.02 38.81 3.60
N ASP A 127 -18.95 40.12 3.48
CA ASP A 127 -17.72 40.84 3.12
C ASP A 127 -17.18 41.56 4.36
N PHE A 128 -16.02 41.13 4.85
CA PHE A 128 -15.34 41.69 6.02
C PHE A 128 -14.27 42.72 5.66
N THR A 129 -14.21 43.22 4.44
CA THR A 129 -13.17 44.14 3.97
C THR A 129 -13.05 45.39 4.85
N GLU A 130 -14.16 46.03 5.23
CA GLU A 130 -14.14 47.22 6.11
C GLU A 130 -13.73 46.85 7.55
N TYR A 131 -14.12 45.70 8.05
CA TYR A 131 -13.65 45.20 9.32
C TYR A 131 -12.13 44.97 9.33
N TYR A 132 -11.60 44.39 8.25
CA TYR A 132 -10.14 44.21 8.09
C TYR A 132 -9.39 45.55 8.10
N LYS A 133 -9.90 46.58 7.43
CA LYS A 133 -9.30 47.92 7.41
C LYS A 133 -9.32 48.52 8.82
N SER A 134 -10.41 48.40 9.54
CA SER A 134 -10.53 48.92 10.93
C SER A 134 -9.58 48.23 11.89
N CYS A 135 -9.42 46.92 11.77
CA CYS A 135 -8.48 46.12 12.57
C CYS A 135 -7.03 46.43 12.16
N ARG A 136 -6.77 46.66 10.86
CA ARG A 136 -5.45 47.05 10.35
C ARG A 136 -4.98 48.36 10.91
N ALA A 137 -5.86 49.34 11.04
CA ALA A 137 -5.54 50.65 11.64
C ALA A 137 -5.09 50.57 13.12
N GLN A 138 -5.38 49.43 13.79
CA GLN A 138 -5.07 49.21 15.20
C GLN A 138 -3.84 48.31 15.41
N ILE A 139 -3.20 47.81 14.35
CA ILE A 139 -2.11 46.80 14.45
C ILE A 139 -0.87 47.37 15.16
N GLU A 140 -0.65 48.66 15.12
CA GLU A 140 0.49 49.31 15.77
C GLU A 140 0.36 49.41 17.32
N GLN A 141 -0.73 48.94 17.90
CA GLN A 141 -0.86 48.90 19.32
C GLN A 141 0.19 48.00 19.96
N PRO A 142 0.78 48.42 21.13
CA PRO A 142 1.92 47.67 21.72
C PRO A 142 1.67 46.21 22.00
N GLU A 143 0.47 45.83 22.39
CA GLU A 143 0.07 44.43 22.69
C GLU A 143 0.11 43.56 21.41
N ALA A 144 -0.39 44.09 20.30
CA ALA A 144 -0.40 43.41 19.03
C ALA A 144 1.03 43.23 18.47
N GLN A 145 1.83 44.28 18.55
CA GLN A 145 3.24 44.29 18.12
C GLN A 145 4.08 43.33 18.97
N ALA A 146 3.91 43.35 20.31
CA ALA A 146 4.59 42.42 21.19
C ALA A 146 4.25 40.93 20.87
N TYR A 147 2.97 40.65 20.60
CA TYR A 147 2.54 39.31 20.23
C TYR A 147 3.08 38.87 18.86
N LEU A 148 3.06 39.73 17.85
CA LEU A 148 3.65 39.43 16.52
C LEU A 148 5.16 39.17 16.66
N GLN A 149 5.86 40.00 17.45
CA GLN A 149 7.29 39.82 17.71
C GLN A 149 7.57 38.48 18.42
N GLN A 150 6.79 38.16 19.46
CA GLN A 150 6.89 36.87 20.13
C GLN A 150 6.70 35.68 19.16
N ARG A 151 5.73 35.79 18.27
CA ARG A 151 5.44 34.76 17.24
C ARG A 151 6.41 34.79 16.06
N GLY A 152 7.44 35.63 16.10
CA GLY A 152 8.44 35.73 15.05
C GLY A 152 7.90 36.31 13.73
N ILE A 153 6.79 37.04 13.73
CA ILE A 153 6.18 37.62 12.53
C ILE A 153 6.62 39.07 12.37
N SER A 154 7.23 39.40 11.23
CA SER A 154 7.68 40.72 10.93
C SER A 154 6.52 41.66 10.53
N LYS A 155 6.77 42.99 10.65
CA LYS A 155 5.83 44.00 10.17
C LYS A 155 5.55 43.81 8.68
N THR A 156 6.57 43.52 7.88
CA THR A 156 6.42 43.31 6.43
C THR A 156 5.46 42.15 6.12
N THR A 157 5.56 41.06 6.83
CA THR A 157 4.64 39.92 6.68
C THR A 157 3.23 40.26 7.15
N ALA A 158 3.11 40.96 8.30
CA ALA A 158 1.81 41.41 8.79
C ALA A 158 1.13 42.36 7.80
N ASP A 159 1.91 43.25 7.16
CA ASP A 159 1.42 44.15 6.12
C ASP A 159 0.98 43.40 4.85
N THR A 160 1.80 42.47 4.40
CA THR A 160 1.55 41.68 3.16
C THR A 160 0.28 40.85 3.26
N TYR A 161 0.03 40.26 4.42
CA TYR A 161 -1.15 39.39 4.66
C TYR A 161 -2.30 40.14 5.35
N PHE A 162 -2.21 41.47 5.43
CA PHE A 162 -3.26 42.35 5.95
C PHE A 162 -3.72 41.99 7.35
N ILE A 163 -2.79 41.50 8.20
CA ILE A 163 -3.08 41.12 9.59
C ILE A 163 -3.44 42.40 10.37
N GLY A 164 -4.57 42.36 11.08
CA GLY A 164 -5.09 43.45 11.88
C GLY A 164 -5.25 43.10 13.37
N TYR A 165 -5.59 44.08 14.19
CA TYR A 165 -5.86 43.88 15.59
C TYR A 165 -7.23 44.45 15.98
N ASP A 166 -8.10 43.65 16.58
CA ASP A 166 -9.34 44.08 17.21
C ASP A 166 -9.07 44.30 18.70
N SER A 167 -8.83 45.54 19.09
CA SER A 167 -8.53 45.89 20.48
C SER A 167 -9.71 45.65 21.42
N SER A 168 -10.94 45.70 20.90
CA SER A 168 -12.14 45.47 21.72
C SER A 168 -12.27 44.00 22.14
N LYS A 169 -11.81 43.07 21.29
CA LYS A 169 -11.82 41.64 21.55
C LYS A 169 -10.45 41.10 22.00
N LYS A 170 -9.41 41.93 21.91
CA LYS A 170 -8.00 41.54 22.13
C LYS A 170 -7.57 40.37 21.27
N ARG A 171 -7.90 40.43 19.97
CA ARG A 171 -7.60 39.37 19.02
C ARG A 171 -6.88 39.91 17.79
N LEU A 172 -5.85 39.17 17.30
CA LEU A 172 -5.33 39.38 15.98
C LEU A 172 -6.29 38.79 14.93
N ILE A 173 -6.57 39.56 13.91
CA ILE A 173 -7.44 39.19 12.81
C ILE A 173 -6.56 38.82 11.62
N ILE A 174 -6.67 37.60 11.16
CA ILE A 174 -5.91 37.02 10.05
C ILE A 174 -6.87 36.74 8.89
N PRO A 175 -6.93 37.58 7.87
CA PRO A 175 -7.80 37.39 6.72
C PRO A 175 -7.34 36.17 5.89
N ALA A 176 -8.23 35.25 5.58
CA ALA A 176 -7.98 34.15 4.64
C ALA A 176 -8.76 34.35 3.33
N ALA A 177 -9.91 35.02 3.37
CA ALA A 177 -10.70 35.44 2.21
C ALA A 177 -11.43 36.76 2.53
N LYS A 178 -12.05 37.41 1.55
CA LYS A 178 -12.93 38.57 1.81
C LYS A 178 -14.08 38.21 2.77
N SER A 179 -14.54 36.96 2.68
CA SER A 179 -15.65 36.43 3.46
C SER A 179 -15.23 35.61 4.68
N PHE A 180 -13.93 35.49 5.00
CA PHE A 180 -13.47 34.64 6.10
C PHE A 180 -12.16 35.10 6.71
N TYR A 181 -12.12 35.11 8.04
CA TYR A 181 -10.94 35.38 8.86
C TYR A 181 -10.86 34.47 10.06
N LEU A 182 -9.65 34.33 10.59
CA LEU A 182 -9.37 33.77 11.89
C LEU A 182 -9.09 34.87 12.89
N ALA A 183 -9.66 34.79 14.09
CA ALA A 183 -9.42 35.72 15.19
C ALA A 183 -8.64 34.99 16.30
N ARG A 184 -7.34 35.32 16.43
CA ARG A 184 -6.46 34.72 17.44
C ARG A 184 -6.44 35.51 18.73
N ASP A 185 -6.76 34.87 19.86
CA ASP A 185 -6.56 35.47 21.18
C ASP A 185 -5.07 35.75 21.46
N ILE A 186 -4.74 36.96 21.90
CA ILE A 186 -3.36 37.36 22.22
C ILE A 186 -3.13 37.46 23.73
N THR A 187 -4.18 37.33 24.55
CA THR A 187 -4.09 37.49 26.01
C THR A 187 -3.61 36.20 26.70
N GLY A 188 -3.80 35.04 26.06
CA GLY A 188 -3.57 33.73 26.65
C GLY A 188 -4.57 33.31 27.74
N THR A 189 -5.59 34.18 28.03
CA THR A 189 -6.58 33.95 29.09
C THR A 189 -7.92 33.44 28.58
N SER A 190 -8.16 33.56 27.24
CA SER A 190 -9.39 33.06 26.66
C SER A 190 -9.37 31.52 26.52
N PRO A 191 -10.44 30.82 26.90
CA PRO A 191 -10.57 29.39 26.71
C PRO A 191 -10.61 29.02 25.21
N ILE A 192 -10.93 29.98 24.32
CA ILE A 192 -11.03 29.80 22.88
C ILE A 192 -9.85 30.52 22.22
N LYS A 193 -8.84 29.74 21.84
CA LYS A 193 -7.62 30.26 21.17
C LYS A 193 -7.93 30.93 19.84
N TYR A 194 -8.79 30.30 19.02
CA TYR A 194 -9.18 30.80 17.71
C TYR A 194 -10.69 30.89 17.59
N GLU A 195 -11.17 31.96 17.02
CA GLU A 195 -12.56 32.12 16.60
C GLU A 195 -12.59 32.33 15.08
N ASN A 196 -13.47 31.63 14.40
CA ASN A 196 -13.76 31.83 12.99
C ASN A 196 -14.78 32.95 12.79
N ALA A 197 -14.77 33.58 11.64
CA ALA A 197 -15.80 34.53 11.24
C ALA A 197 -17.19 33.89 11.36
N LYS A 198 -18.09 34.48 12.14
CA LYS A 198 -19.44 33.93 12.37
C LYS A 198 -20.27 33.94 11.11
N GLY A 199 -20.91 32.81 10.77
CA GLY A 199 -21.77 32.67 9.63
C GLY A 199 -21.06 32.63 8.26
N ALA A 200 -19.72 32.48 8.27
CA ALA A 200 -18.91 32.39 7.07
C ALA A 200 -18.41 30.97 6.81
N SER A 201 -18.27 30.59 5.55
CA SER A 201 -17.64 29.34 5.17
C SER A 201 -16.13 29.44 5.36
N VAL A 202 -15.52 28.38 5.91
CA VAL A 202 -14.06 28.31 6.12
C VAL A 202 -13.32 28.42 4.80
N ALA A 203 -12.21 29.15 4.79
CA ALA A 203 -11.31 29.25 3.64
C ALA A 203 -9.86 28.91 4.01
N LEU A 204 -9.10 28.45 3.04
CA LEU A 204 -7.66 28.22 3.20
C LEU A 204 -6.94 29.56 3.36
N PHE A 205 -6.01 29.66 4.31
CA PHE A 205 -5.15 30.83 4.41
C PHE A 205 -4.12 30.79 3.27
N ASN A 206 -4.01 31.92 2.54
CA ASN A 206 -3.07 32.09 1.44
C ASN A 206 -3.18 31.03 0.31
N ALA A 207 -4.40 30.61 -0.05
CA ALA A 207 -4.64 29.61 -1.11
C ALA A 207 -3.98 29.97 -2.46
N LYS A 208 -3.76 31.27 -2.75
CA LYS A 208 -3.08 31.72 -3.95
C LYS A 208 -1.65 31.17 -4.10
N ALA A 209 -1.01 30.72 -3.01
CA ALA A 209 0.32 30.12 -3.04
C ALA A 209 0.38 28.84 -3.90
N LEU A 210 -0.75 28.19 -4.15
CA LEU A 210 -0.84 27.04 -5.07
C LEU A 210 -0.59 27.42 -6.54
N TYR A 211 -0.77 28.68 -6.91
CA TYR A 211 -0.86 29.11 -8.32
C TYR A 211 0.12 30.25 -8.69
N THR A 212 1.00 30.63 -7.80
CA THR A 212 2.04 31.63 -8.09
C THR A 212 3.19 30.99 -8.84
N ASP A 213 3.87 31.75 -9.71
CA ASP A 213 5.04 31.29 -10.47
C ASP A 213 6.38 31.55 -9.73
N LYS A 214 6.33 31.89 -8.43
CA LYS A 214 7.54 32.25 -7.68
C LYS A 214 8.40 31.02 -7.34
N THR A 215 7.76 29.90 -7.07
CA THR A 215 8.41 28.62 -6.70
C THR A 215 7.70 27.47 -7.37
N HIS A 216 8.40 26.35 -7.51
CA HIS A 216 7.82 25.08 -8.00
C HIS A 216 7.20 24.22 -6.88
N TYR A 217 7.07 24.77 -5.69
CA TYR A 217 6.55 24.07 -4.50
C TYR A 217 5.77 25.03 -3.60
N THR A 218 4.96 24.47 -2.70
CA THR A 218 4.22 25.22 -1.68
C THR A 218 4.12 24.38 -0.40
N TYR A 219 4.49 24.96 0.75
CA TYR A 219 4.30 24.27 2.04
C TYR A 219 2.83 24.27 2.43
N ILE A 220 2.34 23.11 2.87
CA ILE A 220 0.99 22.89 3.37
C ILE A 220 1.07 22.71 4.89
N THR A 221 0.44 23.59 5.64
CA THR A 221 0.47 23.59 7.10
C THR A 221 -0.93 23.46 7.70
N GLU A 222 -1.03 23.13 8.99
CA GLU A 222 -2.31 23.08 9.69
C GLU A 222 -2.84 24.48 9.99
N GLY A 223 -2.06 25.30 10.66
CA GLY A 223 -2.46 26.61 11.17
C GLY A 223 -1.89 27.79 10.39
N ALA A 224 -2.60 28.95 10.43
CA ALA A 224 -2.16 30.16 9.76
C ALA A 224 -0.80 30.69 10.29
N PHE A 225 -0.49 30.54 11.59
CA PHE A 225 0.81 30.93 12.14
C PHE A 225 1.94 30.02 11.66
N ASP A 226 1.66 28.74 11.36
CA ASP A 226 2.64 27.83 10.80
C ASP A 226 2.98 28.22 9.37
N ALA A 227 1.97 28.56 8.55
CA ALA A 227 2.20 29.10 7.22
C ALA A 227 2.98 30.41 7.27
N LEU A 228 2.65 31.32 8.20
CA LEU A 228 3.40 32.58 8.38
C LEU A 228 4.85 32.33 8.81
N ALA A 229 5.13 31.30 9.61
CA ALA A 229 6.50 30.92 9.98
C ALA A 229 7.34 30.52 8.75
N PHE A 230 6.80 29.69 7.86
CA PHE A 230 7.45 29.36 6.59
C PHE A 230 7.65 30.60 5.70
N ILE A 231 6.65 31.47 5.63
CA ILE A 231 6.73 32.73 4.89
C ILE A 231 7.83 33.65 5.44
N GLU A 232 7.96 33.77 6.74
CA GLU A 232 9.05 34.49 7.41
C GLU A 232 10.43 33.90 7.11
N ALA A 233 10.51 32.59 6.91
CA ALA A 233 11.73 31.91 6.46
C ALA A 233 11.99 32.06 4.95
N GLY A 234 11.13 32.78 4.21
CA GLY A 234 11.28 33.06 2.79
C GLY A 234 10.59 32.07 1.85
N ALA A 235 9.79 31.16 2.37
CA ALA A 235 9.08 30.15 1.59
C ALA A 235 7.67 30.61 1.17
N GLU A 236 7.04 29.88 0.23
CA GLU A 236 5.60 29.99 -0.04
C GLU A 236 4.86 28.91 0.78
N ALA A 237 3.82 29.33 1.48
CA ALA A 237 3.04 28.42 2.31
C ALA A 237 1.56 28.80 2.32
N LEU A 238 0.70 27.79 2.53
CA LEU A 238 -0.72 27.95 2.82
C LEU A 238 -1.09 27.15 4.08
N ALA A 239 -2.18 27.54 4.74
CA ALA A 239 -2.71 26.77 5.86
C ALA A 239 -4.14 26.29 5.61
N LEU A 240 -4.38 25.06 6.09
CA LEU A 240 -5.71 24.43 6.07
C LEU A 240 -6.68 25.08 7.07
N ASN A 241 -6.15 25.76 8.10
CA ASN A 241 -6.84 26.32 9.25
C ASN A 241 -7.57 25.26 10.13
N SER A 242 -7.33 24.01 9.93
CA SER A 242 -7.60 22.80 10.70
C SER A 242 -7.34 21.58 9.84
N THR A 243 -6.91 20.49 10.43
CA THR A 243 -6.77 19.19 9.73
C THR A 243 -8.09 18.66 9.16
N SER A 244 -9.25 19.11 9.68
CA SER A 244 -10.57 18.76 9.13
C SER A 244 -10.86 19.38 7.76
N ASN A 245 -10.06 20.36 7.32
CA ASN A 245 -10.28 21.12 6.09
C ASN A 245 -9.45 20.63 4.90
N THR A 246 -8.84 19.45 4.97
CA THR A 246 -8.12 18.84 3.83
C THR A 246 -8.99 18.75 2.57
N GLY A 247 -10.29 18.53 2.72
CA GLY A 247 -11.26 18.54 1.61
C GLY A 247 -11.32 19.88 0.85
N LEU A 248 -11.04 21.02 1.52
CA LEU A 248 -10.98 22.32 0.82
C LEU A 248 -9.75 22.44 -0.09
N LEU A 249 -8.60 21.87 0.35
CA LEU A 249 -7.40 21.80 -0.48
C LEU A 249 -7.65 20.92 -1.70
N LEU A 250 -8.18 19.72 -1.49
CA LEU A 250 -8.47 18.78 -2.59
C LEU A 250 -9.45 19.38 -3.60
N LYS A 251 -10.51 20.05 -3.11
CA LYS A 251 -11.46 20.75 -3.97
C LYS A 251 -10.79 21.88 -4.76
N ALA A 252 -9.94 22.68 -4.15
CA ALA A 252 -9.21 23.75 -4.85
C ALA A 252 -8.31 23.18 -5.96
N LEU A 253 -7.66 22.02 -5.73
CA LEU A 253 -6.82 21.33 -6.71
C LEU A 253 -7.63 20.68 -7.83
N GLU A 254 -8.87 20.24 -7.56
CA GLU A 254 -9.82 19.76 -8.58
C GLU A 254 -10.35 20.88 -9.45
N GLU A 255 -10.70 22.02 -8.85
CA GLU A 255 -11.21 23.21 -9.58
C GLU A 255 -10.12 23.85 -10.43
N GLN A 256 -8.90 23.92 -9.92
CA GLN A 256 -7.74 24.46 -10.61
C GLN A 256 -6.50 23.61 -10.27
N PRO A 257 -6.04 22.73 -11.17
CA PRO A 257 -4.83 21.95 -10.96
C PRO A 257 -3.58 22.84 -10.81
N THR A 258 -2.65 22.42 -9.97
CA THR A 258 -1.35 23.06 -9.80
C THR A 258 -0.24 22.20 -10.38
N SER A 259 0.83 22.83 -10.90
CA SER A 259 2.08 22.14 -11.28
C SER A 259 3.11 22.12 -10.15
N LYS A 260 2.76 22.61 -8.96
CA LYS A 260 3.67 22.68 -7.82
C LYS A 260 3.69 21.36 -7.05
N THR A 261 4.86 21.01 -6.52
CA THR A 261 4.99 19.98 -5.50
C THR A 261 4.47 20.50 -4.17
N LEU A 262 3.58 19.75 -3.53
CA LEU A 262 3.04 20.09 -2.21
C LEU A 262 3.97 19.57 -1.10
N LEU A 263 4.56 20.45 -0.31
CA LEU A 263 5.43 20.12 0.80
C LEU A 263 4.62 20.04 2.09
N LEU A 264 4.26 18.83 2.50
CA LEU A 264 3.35 18.57 3.63
C LEU A 264 4.10 18.72 4.96
N CYS A 265 3.70 19.69 5.77
CA CYS A 265 4.27 19.95 7.08
C CYS A 265 3.14 20.27 8.08
N LEU A 266 2.32 19.25 8.37
CA LEU A 266 1.29 19.36 9.40
C LEU A 266 1.90 19.20 10.80
N ASP A 267 1.11 19.41 11.84
CA ASP A 267 1.57 19.32 13.23
C ASP A 267 2.23 17.96 13.52
N ASN A 268 3.33 17.99 14.27
CA ASN A 268 4.09 16.80 14.66
C ASN A 268 3.51 16.11 15.89
N ASP A 269 2.17 16.03 15.97
CA ASP A 269 1.45 15.23 16.97
C ASP A 269 0.69 14.08 16.29
N THR A 270 0.11 13.17 17.06
CA THR A 270 -0.59 11.99 16.55
C THR A 270 -1.74 12.35 15.60
N ALA A 271 -2.47 13.44 15.88
CA ALA A 271 -3.59 13.86 15.05
C ALA A 271 -3.11 14.42 13.70
N GLY A 272 -2.09 15.28 13.70
CA GLY A 272 -1.48 15.84 12.50
C GLY A 272 -0.85 14.77 11.62
N GLN A 273 -0.11 13.82 12.21
CA GLN A 273 0.50 12.70 11.48
C GLN A 273 -0.55 11.79 10.84
N THR A 274 -1.64 11.47 11.55
CA THR A 274 -2.74 10.66 11.00
C THR A 274 -3.38 11.37 9.81
N LYS A 275 -3.67 12.66 9.94
CA LYS A 275 -4.30 13.44 8.87
C LYS A 275 -3.36 13.67 7.68
N GLN A 276 -2.06 13.82 7.92
CA GLN A 276 -1.06 13.87 6.85
C GLN A 276 -1.06 12.57 6.05
N ALA A 277 -1.08 11.41 6.72
CA ALA A 277 -1.13 10.11 6.05
C ALA A 277 -2.44 9.91 5.24
N GLU A 278 -3.58 10.41 5.73
CA GLU A 278 -4.83 10.43 4.96
C GLU A 278 -4.71 11.32 3.71
N LEU A 279 -4.17 12.54 3.86
CA LEU A 279 -3.96 13.47 2.75
C LEU A 279 -3.01 12.89 1.70
N VAL A 280 -1.94 12.21 2.12
CA VAL A 280 -1.00 11.53 1.24
C VAL A 280 -1.71 10.52 0.33
N LYS A 281 -2.60 9.68 0.90
CA LYS A 281 -3.38 8.71 0.11
C LYS A 281 -4.24 9.40 -0.96
N GLU A 282 -4.89 10.50 -0.60
CA GLU A 282 -5.73 11.28 -1.52
C GLU A 282 -4.91 11.92 -2.65
N LEU A 283 -3.72 12.48 -2.34
CA LEU A 283 -2.83 13.07 -3.33
C LEU A 283 -2.26 12.00 -4.28
N GLN A 284 -1.89 10.83 -3.76
CA GLN A 284 -1.44 9.69 -4.57
C GLN A 284 -2.51 9.23 -5.56
N GLN A 285 -3.76 9.08 -5.11
CA GLN A 285 -4.87 8.67 -5.99
C GLN A 285 -5.14 9.68 -7.11
N ARG A 286 -4.85 10.97 -6.86
CA ARG A 286 -5.03 12.06 -7.83
C ARG A 286 -3.80 12.37 -8.65
N HIS A 287 -2.70 11.62 -8.44
CA HIS A 287 -1.40 11.85 -9.09
C HIS A 287 -0.87 13.28 -8.92
N ILE A 288 -1.07 13.85 -7.72
CA ILE A 288 -0.56 15.17 -7.36
C ILE A 288 0.79 15.01 -6.68
N ASP A 289 1.80 15.74 -7.13
CA ASP A 289 3.15 15.68 -6.59
C ASP A 289 3.20 16.23 -5.16
N TYR A 290 3.77 15.47 -4.24
CA TYR A 290 3.93 15.86 -2.84
C TYR A 290 5.23 15.34 -2.25
N ARG A 291 5.64 15.93 -1.12
CA ARG A 291 6.73 15.46 -0.26
C ARG A 291 6.39 15.75 1.20
N GLU A 292 6.68 14.83 2.09
CA GLU A 292 6.51 15.01 3.52
C GLU A 292 7.71 15.74 4.12
N CYS A 293 7.46 16.78 4.93
CA CYS A 293 8.47 17.68 5.46
C CYS A 293 8.34 17.91 6.98
N SER A 294 7.61 17.07 7.71
CA SER A 294 7.38 17.21 9.16
C SER A 294 8.66 17.21 10.00
N GLU A 295 9.77 16.65 9.47
CA GLU A 295 11.08 16.68 10.13
C GLU A 295 11.64 18.09 10.32
N LEU A 296 11.21 19.07 9.50
CA LEU A 296 11.71 20.45 9.57
C LEU A 296 11.34 21.17 10.86
N VAL A 297 10.27 20.76 11.51
CA VAL A 297 9.80 21.38 12.73
C VAL A 297 10.32 20.69 14.01
N LYS A 298 10.94 19.52 13.90
CA LYS A 298 11.46 18.79 15.06
C LYS A 298 12.60 19.57 15.74
N PRO A 299 12.69 19.55 17.08
CA PRO A 299 11.89 18.76 18.04
C PRO A 299 10.55 19.40 18.44
N TYR A 300 10.15 20.50 17.83
CA TYR A 300 8.94 21.26 18.16
C TYR A 300 7.68 20.61 17.59
N LYS A 301 6.52 21.05 18.10
CA LYS A 301 5.24 20.54 17.66
C LYS A 301 4.88 21.01 16.24
N ASP A 302 5.07 22.30 15.98
CA ASP A 302 4.66 22.98 14.75
C ASP A 302 5.69 24.03 14.32
N ALA A 303 5.51 24.58 13.12
CA ALA A 303 6.42 25.59 12.57
C ALA A 303 6.35 26.93 13.34
N GLY A 304 5.17 27.26 13.87
CA GLY A 304 4.98 28.43 14.70
C GLY A 304 5.78 28.37 16.00
N GLU A 305 5.82 27.21 16.66
CA GLU A 305 6.68 27.00 17.82
C GLU A 305 8.18 26.97 17.44
N ALA A 306 8.52 26.35 16.33
CA ALA A 306 9.92 26.27 15.86
C ALA A 306 10.52 27.65 15.62
N ILE A 307 9.82 28.55 14.93
CA ILE A 307 10.31 29.92 14.67
C ILE A 307 10.34 30.77 15.94
N GLU A 308 9.43 30.56 16.88
CA GLU A 308 9.38 31.25 18.17
C GLU A 308 10.56 30.86 19.05
N LYS A 309 10.94 29.59 19.10
CA LYS A 309 12.00 29.06 19.96
C LYS A 309 13.39 29.16 19.38
N ASP A 310 13.58 28.88 18.08
CA ASP A 310 14.87 28.99 17.39
C ASP A 310 14.70 29.42 15.93
N ARG A 311 14.44 30.70 15.73
CA ARG A 311 14.28 31.30 14.39
C ARG A 311 15.43 31.00 13.47
N ALA A 312 16.67 31.05 13.98
CA ALA A 312 17.85 30.90 13.14
C ALA A 312 17.99 29.45 12.64
N ALA A 313 17.79 28.46 13.51
CA ALA A 313 17.80 27.04 13.11
C ALA A 313 16.65 26.72 12.15
N PHE A 314 15.43 27.17 12.46
CA PHE A 314 14.27 26.95 11.60
C PHE A 314 14.47 27.56 10.21
N THR A 315 14.92 28.85 10.12
CA THR A 315 15.18 29.50 8.82
C THR A 315 16.26 28.79 8.02
N ARG A 316 17.34 28.30 8.69
CA ARG A 316 18.37 27.50 8.01
C ARG A 316 17.82 26.19 7.47
N ALA A 317 17.00 25.49 8.27
CA ALA A 317 16.38 24.22 7.87
C ALA A 317 15.44 24.40 6.67
N VAL A 318 14.56 25.40 6.74
CA VAL A 318 13.65 25.74 5.63
C VAL A 318 14.44 26.15 4.38
N SER A 319 15.47 27.01 4.50
CA SER A 319 16.30 27.39 3.36
C SER A 319 17.04 26.20 2.71
N ALA A 320 17.48 25.24 3.52
CA ALA A 320 18.07 24.01 3.00
C ALA A 320 17.04 23.15 2.28
N ASP A 321 15.83 23.05 2.84
CA ASP A 321 14.74 22.29 2.25
C ASP A 321 14.21 22.91 0.95
N MET A 322 14.13 24.24 0.87
CA MET A 322 13.78 24.97 -0.36
C MET A 322 14.77 24.68 -1.49
N ARG A 323 16.08 24.69 -1.20
CA ARG A 323 17.10 24.30 -2.20
C ARG A 323 16.96 22.87 -2.69
N ARG A 324 16.49 21.96 -1.82
CA ARG A 324 16.19 20.58 -2.18
C ARG A 324 14.93 20.49 -3.04
N ALA A 325 13.87 21.23 -2.71
CA ALA A 325 12.65 21.27 -3.48
C ALA A 325 12.86 21.83 -4.90
N ASP A 326 13.81 22.78 -5.07
CA ASP A 326 14.22 23.30 -6.38
C ASP A 326 14.99 22.27 -7.22
N LYS A 327 15.56 21.25 -6.61
CA LYS A 327 16.35 20.19 -7.27
C LYS A 327 15.98 18.83 -6.70
N PRO A 328 14.77 18.34 -6.96
CA PRO A 328 14.35 17.03 -6.50
C PRO A 328 15.30 15.96 -7.06
N ASP A 329 15.47 14.87 -6.32
CA ASP A 329 16.30 13.72 -6.70
C ASP A 329 17.80 14.05 -6.87
N ASN A 330 18.30 15.07 -6.20
CA ASN A 330 19.71 15.43 -6.24
C ASN A 330 20.58 14.36 -5.56
N ALA A 331 21.51 13.77 -6.31
CA ALA A 331 22.41 12.73 -5.81
C ALA A 331 23.22 13.16 -4.56
N ALA A 332 23.63 14.43 -4.45
CA ALA A 332 24.36 14.92 -3.29
C ALA A 332 23.51 14.89 -2.01
N ASP A 333 22.22 15.23 -2.09
CA ASP A 333 21.28 15.18 -0.97
C ASP A 333 21.03 13.74 -0.55
N TYR A 334 20.82 12.83 -1.52
CA TYR A 334 20.69 11.39 -1.27
C TYR A 334 21.93 10.80 -0.55
N ILE A 335 23.13 11.14 -1.03
CA ILE A 335 24.38 10.69 -0.43
C ILE A 335 24.50 11.13 1.04
N GLN A 336 24.13 12.38 1.34
CA GLN A 336 24.24 12.91 2.68
C GLN A 336 23.22 12.37 3.68
N ARG A 337 22.04 11.99 3.25
CA ARG A 337 20.91 11.67 4.12
C ARG A 337 20.50 10.20 4.13
N GLU A 338 20.54 9.56 2.97
CA GLU A 338 19.90 8.27 2.77
C GLU A 338 20.88 7.15 2.45
N LEU A 339 21.98 7.45 1.77
CA LEU A 339 22.91 6.42 1.27
C LEU A 339 23.39 5.47 2.36
N ALA A 340 23.74 5.96 3.53
CA ALA A 340 24.27 5.12 4.62
C ALA A 340 23.18 4.15 5.14
N ALA A 341 21.94 4.65 5.31
CA ALA A 341 20.81 3.84 5.72
C ALA A 341 20.44 2.82 4.64
N ALA A 342 20.38 3.25 3.39
CA ALA A 342 20.08 2.38 2.24
C ALA A 342 21.14 1.27 2.08
N ILE A 343 22.43 1.58 2.28
CA ILE A 343 23.50 0.55 2.28
C ILE A 343 23.31 -0.44 3.43
N ALA A 344 22.96 0.03 4.63
CA ALA A 344 22.75 -0.84 5.79
C ALA A 344 21.53 -1.76 5.55
N GLU A 345 20.44 -1.22 5.01
CA GLU A 345 19.24 -1.98 4.66
C GLU A 345 19.53 -3.01 3.55
N PHE A 346 20.25 -2.62 2.51
CA PHE A 346 20.68 -3.54 1.45
C PHE A 346 21.52 -4.69 2.00
N LYS A 347 22.47 -4.41 2.90
CA LYS A 347 23.29 -5.46 3.56
C LYS A 347 22.43 -6.43 4.36
N SER A 348 21.47 -5.92 5.14
CA SER A 348 20.57 -6.77 5.94
C SER A 348 19.67 -7.65 5.07
N GLY A 349 19.28 -7.18 3.87
CA GLY A 349 18.57 -7.98 2.88
C GLY A 349 19.37 -9.21 2.45
N GLY A 350 20.68 -9.07 2.23
CA GLY A 350 21.59 -10.17 1.84
C GLY A 350 21.87 -11.18 2.97
N ASP A 351 21.49 -10.90 4.21
CA ASP A 351 21.66 -11.85 5.32
C ASP A 351 20.66 -13.02 5.27
N ARG A 352 19.58 -12.92 4.45
CA ARG A 352 18.67 -14.05 4.19
C ARG A 352 19.38 -15.09 3.34
N GLN A 353 19.44 -16.32 3.81
CA GLN A 353 20.08 -17.42 3.10
C GLN A 353 19.03 -18.37 2.50
N THR A 354 19.29 -18.92 1.32
CA THR A 354 18.42 -19.93 0.71
C THR A 354 18.40 -21.23 1.51
N GLY A 355 19.44 -21.47 2.33
CA GLY A 355 19.69 -22.69 3.07
C GLY A 355 20.37 -23.78 2.24
N PHE A 356 20.78 -23.46 1.01
CA PHE A 356 21.66 -24.25 0.15
C PHE A 356 23.02 -23.54 0.12
N LYS A 357 24.05 -24.16 0.68
CA LYS A 357 25.35 -23.49 0.95
C LYS A 357 26.05 -23.00 -0.30
N GLN A 358 26.05 -23.83 -1.36
CA GLN A 358 26.71 -23.46 -2.63
C GLN A 358 25.91 -22.37 -3.34
N LEU A 359 24.58 -22.48 -3.30
CA LEU A 359 23.69 -21.45 -3.88
C LEU A 359 23.86 -20.14 -3.13
N ASP A 360 23.91 -20.15 -1.80
CA ASP A 360 24.11 -18.96 -0.98
C ASP A 360 25.47 -18.31 -1.24
N PHE A 361 26.51 -19.12 -1.42
CA PHE A 361 27.85 -18.63 -1.80
C PHE A 361 27.84 -17.94 -3.17
N ALA A 362 27.22 -18.58 -4.17
CA ALA A 362 27.18 -18.06 -5.53
C ALA A 362 26.20 -16.86 -5.69
N ALA A 363 25.03 -16.92 -5.06
CA ALA A 363 24.01 -15.88 -5.14
C ALA A 363 24.29 -14.66 -4.26
N GLY A 364 25.09 -14.82 -3.19
CA GLY A 364 25.33 -13.78 -2.19
C GLY A 364 24.19 -13.56 -1.20
N GLY A 365 23.19 -14.47 -1.16
CA GLY A 365 22.00 -14.38 -0.32
C GLY A 365 20.72 -14.01 -1.09
N VAL A 366 19.65 -13.70 -0.34
CA VAL A 366 18.33 -13.35 -0.88
C VAL A 366 18.01 -11.89 -0.59
N TYR A 367 18.11 -11.05 -1.59
CA TYR A 367 17.82 -9.60 -1.54
C TYR A 367 16.35 -9.29 -1.88
N ASN A 368 15.92 -8.09 -1.55
CA ASN A 368 14.59 -7.61 -1.95
C ASN A 368 14.57 -7.41 -3.47
N GLY A 369 13.69 -8.16 -4.16
CA GLY A 369 13.62 -8.14 -5.61
C GLY A 369 12.79 -9.29 -6.18
N LEU A 370 12.71 -9.35 -7.51
CA LEU A 370 11.95 -10.36 -8.24
C LEU A 370 12.86 -11.50 -8.71
N TYR A 371 12.61 -12.70 -8.18
CA TYR A 371 13.26 -13.96 -8.54
C TYR A 371 12.31 -14.79 -9.40
N VAL A 372 12.74 -15.17 -10.60
CA VAL A 372 11.97 -16.05 -11.48
C VAL A 372 12.66 -17.41 -11.56
N ILE A 373 11.92 -18.49 -11.29
CA ILE A 373 12.43 -19.87 -11.31
C ILE A 373 11.76 -20.63 -12.44
N GLY A 374 12.52 -20.93 -13.48
CA GLY A 374 12.06 -21.69 -14.65
C GLY A 374 12.52 -23.14 -14.66
N GLY A 375 11.98 -23.91 -15.57
CA GLY A 375 12.42 -25.28 -15.83
C GLY A 375 11.36 -26.14 -16.49
N ILE A 376 11.78 -27.23 -17.11
CA ILE A 376 10.87 -28.17 -17.77
C ILE A 376 9.95 -28.87 -16.77
N SER A 377 8.86 -29.48 -17.27
CA SER A 377 7.93 -30.23 -16.40
C SER A 377 8.66 -31.37 -15.69
N SER A 378 8.33 -31.56 -14.42
CA SER A 378 8.81 -32.64 -13.55
C SER A 378 10.31 -32.58 -13.18
N VAL A 379 10.99 -31.44 -13.28
CA VAL A 379 12.34 -31.27 -12.71
C VAL A 379 12.31 -30.90 -11.23
N GLY A 380 11.12 -30.61 -10.68
CA GLY A 380 10.95 -30.30 -9.26
C GLY A 380 10.88 -28.81 -8.92
N LYS A 381 10.46 -27.91 -9.87
CA LYS A 381 10.34 -26.47 -9.60
C LYS A 381 9.60 -26.15 -8.32
N THR A 382 8.33 -26.61 -8.21
CA THR A 382 7.49 -26.44 -7.00
C THR A 382 8.21 -26.96 -5.76
N THR A 383 8.79 -28.15 -5.82
CA THR A 383 9.50 -28.77 -4.70
C THR A 383 10.74 -27.98 -4.28
N PHE A 384 11.55 -27.53 -5.23
CA PHE A 384 12.72 -26.69 -4.97
C PHE A 384 12.31 -25.37 -4.31
N THR A 385 11.35 -24.67 -4.90
CA THR A 385 10.89 -23.36 -4.38
C THR A 385 10.20 -23.51 -3.03
N HIS A 386 9.46 -24.61 -2.82
CA HIS A 386 8.84 -24.88 -1.53
C HIS A 386 9.87 -25.24 -0.45
N GLN A 387 10.91 -26.03 -0.79
CA GLN A 387 12.00 -26.28 0.15
C GLN A 387 12.77 -25.02 0.51
N LEU A 388 13.03 -24.15 -0.47
CA LEU A 388 13.63 -22.83 -0.24
C LEU A 388 12.77 -22.00 0.71
N ALA A 389 11.45 -21.99 0.51
CA ALA A 389 10.50 -21.30 1.39
C ALA A 389 10.53 -21.85 2.83
N ASP A 390 10.55 -23.18 3.00
CA ASP A 390 10.70 -23.83 4.31
C ASP A 390 12.01 -23.44 4.99
N GLN A 391 13.12 -23.42 4.23
CA GLN A 391 14.44 -23.08 4.75
C GLN A 391 14.52 -21.61 5.19
N LEU A 392 13.91 -20.69 4.43
CA LEU A 392 13.79 -19.28 4.80
C LEU A 392 12.94 -19.11 6.08
N ALA A 393 11.82 -19.85 6.18
CA ALA A 393 10.97 -19.80 7.37
C ALA A 393 11.67 -20.36 8.61
N ALA A 394 12.43 -21.45 8.47
CA ALA A 394 13.23 -22.03 9.56
C ALA A 394 14.31 -21.07 10.06
N GLN A 395 14.82 -20.17 9.20
CA GLN A 395 15.82 -19.15 9.55
C GLN A 395 15.18 -17.84 10.07
N GLY A 396 13.86 -17.80 10.29
CA GLY A 396 13.18 -16.67 10.90
C GLY A 396 12.45 -15.74 9.92
N SER A 397 12.55 -15.94 8.61
CA SER A 397 11.77 -15.17 7.63
C SER A 397 10.31 -15.57 7.66
N HIS A 398 9.40 -14.60 7.62
CA HIS A 398 7.98 -14.90 7.36
C HIS A 398 7.77 -15.13 5.86
N VAL A 399 6.99 -16.15 5.51
CA VAL A 399 6.75 -16.53 4.11
C VAL A 399 5.26 -16.56 3.81
N LEU A 400 4.85 -15.88 2.74
CA LEU A 400 3.52 -15.95 2.15
C LEU A 400 3.61 -16.78 0.86
N TYR A 401 3.18 -18.03 0.93
CA TYR A 401 3.22 -18.95 -0.21
C TYR A 401 1.85 -19.00 -0.90
N PHE A 402 1.71 -18.39 -2.06
CA PHE A 402 0.51 -18.44 -2.90
C PHE A 402 0.57 -19.69 -3.78
N SER A 403 -0.07 -20.77 -3.31
CA SER A 403 -0.16 -22.04 -4.03
C SER A 403 -1.40 -22.05 -4.93
N LEU A 404 -1.21 -21.85 -6.24
CA LEU A 404 -2.30 -21.77 -7.20
C LEU A 404 -2.64 -23.14 -7.83
N GLU A 405 -1.77 -24.15 -7.66
CA GLU A 405 -1.94 -25.48 -8.23
C GLU A 405 -2.16 -26.56 -7.18
N GLN A 406 -1.49 -26.48 -6.04
CA GLN A 406 -1.51 -27.52 -5.00
C GLN A 406 -2.22 -27.08 -3.72
N SER A 407 -2.89 -28.03 -3.06
CA SER A 407 -3.56 -27.77 -1.80
C SER A 407 -2.57 -27.59 -0.65
N ARG A 408 -3.00 -26.91 0.41
CA ARG A 408 -2.24 -26.75 1.66
C ARG A 408 -1.85 -28.10 2.26
N LEU A 409 -2.78 -29.07 2.22
CA LEU A 409 -2.50 -30.43 2.69
C LEU A 409 -1.32 -31.05 1.92
N GLU A 410 -1.30 -30.91 0.58
CA GLU A 410 -0.20 -31.44 -0.22
C GLU A 410 1.14 -30.80 0.11
N MET A 411 1.15 -29.48 0.26
CA MET A 411 2.35 -28.72 0.58
C MET A 411 2.92 -29.11 1.96
N ILE A 412 2.09 -29.14 2.99
CA ILE A 412 2.51 -29.53 4.34
C ILE A 412 3.03 -30.97 4.34
N CYS A 413 2.35 -31.91 3.67
CA CYS A 413 2.80 -33.30 3.61
C CYS A 413 4.15 -33.45 2.87
N LYS A 414 4.47 -32.58 1.89
CA LYS A 414 5.78 -32.53 1.26
C LYS A 414 6.88 -32.08 2.23
N SER A 415 6.61 -31.05 3.05
CA SER A 415 7.56 -30.59 4.07
C SER A 415 7.83 -31.67 5.10
N ILE A 416 6.78 -32.35 5.59
CA ILE A 416 6.92 -33.46 6.54
C ILE A 416 7.67 -34.63 5.90
N ALA A 417 7.37 -35.00 4.64
CA ALA A 417 8.10 -36.06 3.93
C ALA A 417 9.60 -35.76 3.83
N ARG A 418 9.96 -34.55 3.46
CA ARG A 418 11.32 -34.03 3.46
C ARG A 418 11.96 -34.11 4.86
N GLY A 419 11.22 -33.73 5.89
CA GLY A 419 11.64 -33.84 7.29
C GLY A 419 11.96 -35.28 7.68
N THR A 420 11.11 -36.28 7.31
CA THR A 420 11.39 -37.68 7.57
C THR A 420 12.68 -38.17 6.92
N ALA A 421 12.93 -37.76 5.66
CA ALA A 421 14.15 -38.14 4.94
C ALA A 421 15.42 -37.47 5.53
N LYS A 422 15.30 -36.28 6.11
CA LYS A 422 16.40 -35.64 6.85
C LYS A 422 16.73 -36.35 8.17
N ILE A 423 15.71 -36.88 8.86
CA ILE A 423 15.90 -37.60 10.12
C ILE A 423 16.52 -38.96 9.88
N ASP A 424 15.90 -39.76 9.01
CA ASP A 424 16.38 -41.10 8.65
C ASP A 424 15.78 -41.54 7.31
N GLU A 425 16.59 -41.66 6.28
CA GLU A 425 16.13 -42.01 4.93
C GLU A 425 15.57 -43.44 4.84
N GLN A 426 16.02 -44.38 5.69
CA GLN A 426 15.53 -45.77 5.67
C GLN A 426 14.10 -45.90 6.19
N SER A 427 13.71 -45.06 7.17
CA SER A 427 12.36 -45.03 7.71
C SER A 427 11.49 -43.91 7.13
N ALA A 428 11.98 -43.19 6.15
CA ALA A 428 11.32 -42.03 5.54
C ALA A 428 9.95 -42.41 4.92
N ALA A 429 9.05 -41.43 4.90
CA ALA A 429 7.74 -41.56 4.31
C ALA A 429 7.56 -40.60 3.14
N THR A 430 6.88 -41.06 2.09
CA THR A 430 6.51 -40.20 0.98
C THR A 430 5.36 -39.28 1.35
N SER A 431 5.24 -38.11 0.71
CA SER A 431 4.10 -37.21 0.90
C SER A 431 2.75 -37.87 0.64
N LEU A 432 2.67 -38.80 -0.29
CA LEU A 432 1.45 -39.60 -0.56
C LEU A 432 1.11 -40.58 0.61
N GLN A 433 2.12 -41.24 1.20
CA GLN A 433 1.91 -42.12 2.34
C GLN A 433 1.39 -41.35 3.55
N ILE A 434 1.94 -40.16 3.80
CA ILE A 434 1.48 -39.28 4.88
C ILE A 434 0.04 -38.82 4.63
N ARG A 435 -0.29 -38.37 3.42
CA ARG A 435 -1.68 -38.03 3.05
C ARG A 435 -2.67 -39.21 3.20
N LYS A 436 -2.21 -40.45 3.02
CA LYS A 436 -3.01 -41.66 3.23
C LYS A 436 -3.08 -42.09 4.69
N GLY A 437 -2.56 -41.30 5.62
CA GLY A 437 -2.66 -41.56 7.06
C GLY A 437 -1.59 -42.49 7.62
N LYS A 438 -0.47 -42.75 6.90
CA LYS A 438 0.68 -43.47 7.46
C LYS A 438 1.18 -42.72 8.69
N GLN A 439 1.36 -43.46 9.78
CA GLN A 439 1.95 -42.96 11.02
C GLN A 439 3.25 -43.72 11.32
N SER A 440 4.24 -43.02 11.84
CA SER A 440 5.48 -43.58 12.36
C SER A 440 6.12 -42.56 13.33
N GLU A 441 7.06 -43.03 14.14
CA GLU A 441 7.83 -42.16 15.03
C GLU A 441 8.58 -41.08 14.25
N THR A 442 9.15 -41.41 13.09
CA THR A 442 9.84 -40.50 12.21
C THR A 442 8.90 -39.40 11.67
N ILE A 443 7.65 -39.75 11.30
CA ILE A 443 6.65 -38.77 10.87
C ILE A 443 6.27 -37.84 12.03
N ALA A 444 6.08 -38.38 13.23
CA ALA A 444 5.73 -37.60 14.42
C ALA A 444 6.86 -36.60 14.76
N LYS A 445 8.12 -37.04 14.75
CA LYS A 445 9.29 -36.17 14.95
C LYS A 445 9.38 -35.08 13.87
N ALA A 446 9.25 -35.44 12.59
CA ALA A 446 9.28 -34.46 11.49
C ALA A 446 8.14 -33.44 11.56
N THR A 447 6.96 -33.87 12.02
CA THR A 447 5.80 -32.98 12.21
C THR A 447 6.04 -32.02 13.37
N ALA A 448 6.59 -32.49 14.48
CA ALA A 448 6.92 -31.66 15.63
C ALA A 448 7.99 -30.60 15.25
N ASP A 449 9.06 -31.02 14.59
CA ASP A 449 10.13 -30.12 14.10
C ASP A 449 9.56 -29.05 13.14
N TYR A 450 8.75 -29.44 12.16
CA TYR A 450 8.08 -28.49 11.26
C TYR A 450 7.21 -27.48 12.03
N THR A 451 6.45 -27.97 13.01
CA THR A 451 5.56 -27.11 13.80
C THR A 451 6.35 -26.09 14.61
N GLU A 452 7.44 -26.51 15.23
CA GLU A 452 8.28 -25.66 16.08
C GLU A 452 9.10 -24.63 15.27
N THR A 453 9.66 -25.07 14.13
CA THR A 453 10.65 -24.27 13.41
C THR A 453 10.11 -23.46 12.22
N ILE A 454 9.02 -23.93 11.57
CA ILE A 454 8.55 -23.40 10.28
C ILE A 454 7.10 -22.89 10.34
N ALA A 455 6.18 -23.65 10.94
CA ALA A 455 4.75 -23.49 10.73
C ALA A 455 4.21 -22.08 11.08
N GLU A 456 4.68 -21.46 12.16
CA GLU A 456 4.23 -20.12 12.57
C GLU A 456 4.65 -19.02 11.60
N ARG A 457 5.71 -19.26 10.82
CA ARG A 457 6.23 -18.29 9.84
C ARG A 457 5.83 -18.59 8.41
N MET A 458 5.18 -19.73 8.16
CA MET A 458 4.73 -20.18 6.85
C MET A 458 3.23 -20.02 6.69
N SER A 459 2.79 -19.09 5.86
CA SER A 459 1.39 -18.95 5.46
C SER A 459 1.18 -19.50 4.06
N ILE A 460 0.47 -20.62 3.92
CA ILE A 460 0.12 -21.21 2.62
C ILE A 460 -1.28 -20.74 2.25
N ILE A 461 -1.36 -19.87 1.23
CA ILE A 461 -2.58 -19.29 0.70
C ILE A 461 -2.99 -20.11 -0.53
N GLU A 462 -4.08 -20.89 -0.41
CA GLU A 462 -4.62 -21.61 -1.56
C GLU A 462 -5.26 -20.58 -2.52
N GLY A 463 -4.74 -20.51 -3.73
CA GLY A 463 -5.25 -19.62 -4.76
C GLY A 463 -6.62 -20.10 -5.24
N ASN A 464 -7.61 -19.22 -5.20
CA ASN A 464 -8.79 -19.35 -6.03
C ASN A 464 -8.48 -18.78 -7.43
N PHE A 465 -9.38 -19.01 -8.40
CA PHE A 465 -9.23 -18.55 -9.78
C PHE A 465 -9.19 -17.01 -9.95
N ASN A 466 -9.07 -16.24 -8.86
CA ASN A 466 -9.05 -14.77 -8.85
C ASN A 466 -7.74 -14.19 -8.29
N CYS A 467 -6.66 -14.97 -8.22
CA CYS A 467 -5.38 -14.48 -7.72
C CYS A 467 -4.72 -13.54 -8.74
N THR A 468 -4.83 -12.23 -8.50
CA THR A 468 -4.22 -11.16 -9.30
C THR A 468 -3.01 -10.60 -8.56
N ALA A 469 -2.20 -9.77 -9.24
CA ALA A 469 -1.07 -9.08 -8.61
C ALA A 469 -1.54 -8.11 -7.50
N SER A 470 -2.65 -7.39 -7.70
CA SER A 470 -3.24 -6.52 -6.66
C SER A 470 -3.68 -7.31 -5.44
N PHE A 471 -4.30 -8.48 -5.62
CA PHE A 471 -4.66 -9.34 -4.49
C PHE A 471 -3.43 -9.72 -3.64
N ILE A 472 -2.32 -10.11 -4.31
CA ILE A 472 -1.06 -10.47 -3.64
C ILE A 472 -0.49 -9.24 -2.90
N ARG A 473 -0.43 -8.07 -3.55
CA ARG A 473 0.03 -6.82 -2.97
C ARG A 473 -0.76 -6.45 -1.72
N ASP A 474 -2.09 -6.43 -1.82
CA ASP A 474 -2.97 -6.02 -0.73
C ASP A 474 -2.93 -7.01 0.44
N TYR A 475 -2.78 -8.30 0.14
CA TYR A 475 -2.58 -9.32 1.17
C TYR A 475 -1.26 -9.09 1.93
N ALA A 476 -0.16 -8.87 1.20
CA ALA A 476 1.15 -8.63 1.78
C ALA A 476 1.19 -7.29 2.56
N ALA A 477 0.58 -6.23 2.05
CA ALA A 477 0.50 -4.94 2.73
C ALA A 477 -0.23 -5.06 4.08
N ARG A 478 -1.40 -5.73 4.10
CA ARG A 478 -2.12 -6.01 5.35
C ARG A 478 -1.33 -6.90 6.30
N TYR A 479 -0.56 -7.84 5.76
CA TYR A 479 0.31 -8.68 6.58
C TYR A 479 1.40 -7.86 7.27
N ILE A 480 2.07 -6.98 6.53
CA ILE A 480 3.10 -6.07 7.03
C ILE A 480 2.51 -5.14 8.12
N GLU A 481 1.34 -4.55 7.86
CA GLU A 481 0.66 -3.66 8.82
C GLU A 481 0.36 -4.36 10.15
N ARG A 482 -0.10 -5.63 10.10
CA ARG A 482 -0.48 -6.40 11.30
C ARG A 482 0.71 -6.93 12.09
N ASN A 483 1.76 -7.33 11.41
CA ASN A 483 2.87 -8.08 12.01
C ASN A 483 4.16 -7.24 12.13
N ASN A 484 4.18 -6.04 11.58
CA ASN A 484 5.36 -5.17 11.47
C ASN A 484 6.59 -5.93 10.91
N THR A 485 6.36 -6.81 9.93
CA THR A 485 7.38 -7.68 9.35
C THR A 485 7.16 -7.82 7.85
N ARG A 486 8.22 -7.63 7.06
CA ARG A 486 8.20 -7.81 5.61
C ARG A 486 8.40 -9.29 5.27
N PRO A 487 7.40 -9.98 4.69
CA PRO A 487 7.50 -11.39 4.36
C PRO A 487 8.24 -11.62 3.04
N VAL A 488 8.72 -12.84 2.85
CA VAL A 488 9.07 -13.37 1.53
C VAL A 488 7.79 -13.84 0.84
N ILE A 489 7.57 -13.44 -0.40
CA ILE A 489 6.42 -13.89 -1.19
C ILE A 489 6.87 -15.00 -2.15
N VAL A 490 6.11 -16.08 -2.21
CA VAL A 490 6.30 -17.17 -3.17
C VAL A 490 5.02 -17.41 -3.96
N ILE A 491 5.12 -17.54 -5.29
CA ILE A 491 3.98 -17.71 -6.18
C ILE A 491 4.20 -18.94 -7.08
N ASP A 492 3.33 -19.93 -7.00
CA ASP A 492 3.37 -21.16 -7.78
C ASP A 492 2.06 -21.32 -8.56
N TYR A 493 1.99 -20.86 -9.83
CA TYR A 493 2.99 -20.31 -10.71
C TYR A 493 2.43 -19.14 -11.57
N LEU A 494 3.30 -18.42 -12.27
CA LEU A 494 3.03 -17.16 -12.99
C LEU A 494 1.86 -17.25 -13.98
N GLN A 495 1.82 -18.33 -14.81
CA GLN A 495 0.84 -18.47 -15.90
C GLN A 495 -0.59 -18.79 -15.44
N ILE A 496 -0.80 -19.09 -14.14
CA ILE A 496 -2.17 -19.25 -13.55
C ILE A 496 -2.67 -17.93 -12.96
N MET A 497 -1.78 -16.98 -12.66
CA MET A 497 -2.19 -15.68 -12.17
C MET A 497 -3.16 -15.00 -13.14
N GLN A 498 -4.23 -14.43 -12.60
CA GLN A 498 -5.22 -13.72 -13.41
C GLN A 498 -4.74 -12.30 -13.71
N PRO A 499 -5.02 -11.79 -14.92
CA PRO A 499 -4.75 -10.40 -15.25
C PRO A 499 -5.73 -9.47 -14.52
N GLU A 500 -5.26 -8.26 -14.24
CA GLU A 500 -6.13 -7.17 -13.82
C GLU A 500 -7.07 -6.75 -14.94
N THR A 501 -8.16 -6.13 -14.55
CA THR A 501 -9.03 -5.43 -15.50
C THR A 501 -8.39 -4.09 -15.84
N ASP A 502 -8.18 -3.82 -17.11
CA ASP A 502 -7.67 -2.55 -17.60
C ASP A 502 -8.65 -1.42 -17.20
N PRO A 503 -8.20 -0.38 -16.48
CA PRO A 503 -9.06 0.66 -15.97
C PRO A 503 -9.72 1.53 -17.07
N GLU A 504 -9.08 1.65 -18.24
CA GLU A 504 -9.59 2.48 -19.34
C GLU A 504 -10.57 1.70 -20.22
N THR A 505 -10.23 0.46 -20.57
CA THR A 505 -11.04 -0.36 -21.49
C THR A 505 -12.06 -1.22 -20.75
N HIS A 506 -11.97 -1.35 -19.42
CA HIS A 506 -12.77 -2.27 -18.59
C HIS A 506 -12.73 -3.73 -19.06
N ARG A 507 -11.66 -4.14 -19.76
CA ARG A 507 -11.48 -5.48 -20.29
C ARG A 507 -10.23 -6.15 -19.69
N LYS A 508 -10.29 -7.46 -19.55
CA LYS A 508 -9.13 -8.26 -19.20
C LYS A 508 -8.38 -8.65 -20.46
N PRO A 509 -7.04 -8.55 -20.49
CA PRO A 509 -6.25 -9.11 -21.60
C PRO A 509 -6.48 -10.61 -21.71
N THR A 510 -6.51 -11.12 -22.94
CA THR A 510 -6.75 -12.53 -23.24
C THR A 510 -5.52 -13.23 -23.83
N ASP A 511 -4.55 -12.46 -24.34
CA ASP A 511 -3.30 -13.02 -24.85
C ASP A 511 -2.39 -13.46 -23.70
N PRO A 512 -2.01 -14.76 -23.63
CA PRO A 512 -1.18 -15.26 -22.54
C PRO A 512 0.17 -14.55 -22.38
N ARG A 513 0.76 -14.03 -23.48
CA ARG A 513 2.03 -13.29 -23.44
C ARG A 513 1.86 -11.94 -22.76
N ILE A 514 0.81 -11.22 -23.15
CA ILE A 514 0.48 -9.91 -22.53
C ILE A 514 0.18 -10.10 -21.05
N ILE A 515 -0.56 -11.16 -20.68
CA ILE A 515 -0.86 -11.49 -19.29
C ILE A 515 0.41 -11.78 -18.50
N ALA A 516 1.33 -12.58 -19.04
CA ALA A 516 2.57 -12.94 -18.37
C ALA A 516 3.47 -11.71 -18.16
N ASP A 517 3.66 -10.89 -19.20
CA ASP A 517 4.46 -9.66 -19.12
C ASP A 517 3.87 -8.63 -18.17
N TYR A 518 2.54 -8.48 -18.15
CA TYR A 518 1.83 -7.64 -17.19
C TYR A 518 2.07 -8.12 -15.74
N ASN A 519 1.87 -9.42 -15.50
CA ASN A 519 2.04 -10.00 -14.16
C ASN A 519 3.49 -9.87 -13.67
N VAL A 520 4.49 -10.14 -14.52
CA VAL A 520 5.91 -9.96 -14.16
C VAL A 520 6.21 -8.51 -13.80
N THR A 521 5.71 -7.55 -14.59
CA THR A 521 5.88 -6.12 -14.31
C THR A 521 5.19 -5.71 -13.01
N ALA A 522 3.98 -6.20 -12.76
CA ALA A 522 3.24 -5.92 -11.53
C ALA A 522 3.94 -6.52 -10.29
N LEU A 523 4.47 -7.76 -10.40
CA LEU A 523 5.25 -8.38 -9.33
C LEU A 523 6.54 -7.60 -9.03
N LYS A 524 7.22 -7.11 -10.08
CA LYS A 524 8.39 -6.22 -9.88
C LYS A 524 8.03 -4.91 -9.17
N ARG A 525 6.86 -4.35 -9.45
CA ARG A 525 6.38 -3.17 -8.73
C ARG A 525 6.17 -3.48 -7.25
N ILE A 526 5.54 -4.62 -6.92
CA ILE A 526 5.34 -5.09 -5.53
C ILE A 526 6.67 -5.16 -4.76
N THR A 527 7.74 -5.69 -5.39
CA THR A 527 9.06 -5.77 -4.72
C THR A 527 9.62 -4.40 -4.34
N ARG A 528 9.32 -3.36 -5.12
CA ARG A 528 9.76 -1.99 -4.85
C ARG A 528 8.86 -1.26 -3.85
N GLU A 529 7.54 -1.40 -4.00
CA GLU A 529 6.56 -0.72 -3.15
C GLU A 529 6.58 -1.23 -1.71
N LEU A 530 6.74 -2.55 -1.53
CA LEU A 530 6.72 -3.20 -0.21
C LEU A 530 8.12 -3.55 0.30
N ASP A 531 9.16 -3.33 -0.51
CA ASP A 531 10.56 -3.61 -0.22
C ASP A 531 10.77 -5.02 0.35
N LEU A 532 10.48 -6.05 -0.47
CA LEU A 532 10.53 -7.45 -0.10
C LEU A 532 10.90 -8.36 -1.29
N PRO A 533 11.41 -9.59 -1.04
CA PRO A 533 11.67 -10.55 -2.11
C PRO A 533 10.40 -11.28 -2.55
N VAL A 534 10.25 -11.43 -3.87
CA VAL A 534 9.19 -12.20 -4.52
C VAL A 534 9.82 -13.30 -5.36
N PHE A 535 9.51 -14.55 -5.07
CA PHE A 535 9.83 -15.71 -5.89
C PHE A 535 8.61 -16.12 -6.71
N VAL A 536 8.77 -16.26 -8.01
CA VAL A 536 7.71 -16.74 -8.88
C VAL A 536 8.20 -17.87 -9.78
N ILE A 537 7.44 -18.96 -9.82
CA ILE A 537 7.71 -20.09 -10.71
C ILE A 537 7.17 -19.76 -12.08
N SER A 538 7.96 -20.04 -13.14
CA SER A 538 7.54 -19.92 -14.53
C SER A 538 7.72 -21.24 -15.30
N SER A 539 6.81 -21.50 -16.22
CA SER A 539 6.92 -22.62 -17.14
C SER A 539 7.85 -22.28 -18.31
N VAL A 540 8.49 -23.30 -18.88
CA VAL A 540 9.30 -23.16 -20.10
C VAL A 540 8.60 -23.75 -21.32
N ASN A 541 8.97 -23.30 -22.51
CA ASN A 541 8.45 -23.76 -23.78
C ASN A 541 8.80 -25.23 -24.04
N ARG A 542 7.89 -26.00 -24.64
CA ARG A 542 8.13 -27.41 -24.94
C ARG A 542 9.22 -27.62 -26.00
N SER A 543 9.45 -26.63 -26.88
CA SER A 543 10.56 -26.64 -27.86
C SER A 543 11.92 -26.74 -27.17
N ASN A 544 12.07 -26.12 -26.00
CA ASN A 544 13.35 -26.03 -25.28
C ASN A 544 13.57 -27.18 -24.27
N TYR A 545 12.76 -28.25 -24.34
CA TYR A 545 12.95 -29.42 -23.46
C TYR A 545 14.19 -30.25 -23.76
N LEU A 546 14.80 -30.05 -24.96
CA LEU A 546 15.94 -30.78 -25.43
C LEU A 546 17.20 -29.91 -25.63
N THR A 547 17.17 -28.69 -25.12
CA THR A 547 18.27 -27.71 -25.13
C THR A 547 18.59 -27.26 -23.71
N GLU A 548 19.76 -26.69 -23.54
CA GLU A 548 20.06 -25.96 -22.29
C GLU A 548 19.05 -24.84 -22.08
N ILE A 549 18.78 -24.54 -20.82
CA ILE A 549 17.85 -23.50 -20.49
C ILE A 549 18.49 -22.11 -20.68
N ASP A 550 17.76 -21.22 -21.35
CA ASP A 550 18.12 -19.84 -21.62
C ASP A 550 16.89 -18.91 -21.42
N PHE A 551 17.02 -17.61 -21.69
CA PHE A 551 15.90 -16.67 -21.59
C PHE A 551 14.77 -16.98 -22.58
N GLU A 552 15.09 -17.46 -23.80
CA GLU A 552 14.10 -17.82 -24.81
C GLU A 552 13.29 -19.06 -24.40
N SER A 553 13.83 -19.83 -23.45
CA SER A 553 13.13 -20.99 -22.90
C SER A 553 11.89 -20.66 -22.12
N PHE A 554 11.78 -19.45 -21.53
CA PHE A 554 10.63 -19.08 -20.70
C PHE A 554 9.37 -18.85 -21.52
N LYS A 555 8.29 -19.50 -21.08
CA LYS A 555 7.03 -19.51 -21.80
C LYS A 555 6.31 -18.15 -21.68
N GLU A 556 5.91 -17.60 -22.84
CA GLU A 556 4.98 -16.47 -22.93
C GLU A 556 5.48 -15.17 -22.27
N SER A 557 6.79 -15.01 -21.99
CA SER A 557 7.29 -13.79 -21.36
C SER A 557 8.68 -13.38 -21.87
N GLY A 558 8.70 -12.45 -22.83
CA GLY A 558 9.91 -11.67 -23.16
C GLY A 558 10.31 -10.69 -22.07
N GLY A 559 9.35 -10.30 -21.20
CA GLY A 559 9.57 -9.36 -20.11
C GLY A 559 10.40 -9.88 -18.94
N ILE A 560 10.55 -11.20 -18.76
CA ILE A 560 11.33 -11.80 -17.66
C ILE A 560 12.79 -11.34 -17.71
N GLU A 561 13.42 -11.39 -18.88
CA GLU A 561 14.82 -10.99 -19.07
C GLU A 561 15.07 -9.54 -18.59
N TYR A 562 14.18 -8.63 -18.96
CA TYR A 562 14.35 -7.19 -18.63
C TYR A 562 13.92 -6.83 -17.22
N THR A 563 12.87 -7.47 -16.71
CA THR A 563 12.16 -7.06 -15.50
C THR A 563 12.66 -7.75 -14.24
N ALA A 564 12.95 -9.07 -14.29
CA ALA A 564 13.42 -9.83 -13.14
C ALA A 564 14.81 -9.36 -12.67
N ASP A 565 15.07 -9.46 -11.37
CA ASP A 565 16.37 -9.17 -10.79
C ASP A 565 17.27 -10.41 -10.81
N VAL A 566 16.67 -11.58 -10.56
CA VAL A 566 17.34 -12.87 -10.59
C VAL A 566 16.51 -13.86 -11.42
N VAL A 567 17.14 -14.60 -12.30
CA VAL A 567 16.50 -15.64 -13.11
C VAL A 567 17.28 -16.95 -12.95
N TRP A 568 16.62 -17.94 -12.38
CA TRP A 568 17.15 -19.30 -12.22
C TRP A 568 16.42 -20.28 -13.11
N GLY A 569 17.20 -21.10 -13.82
CA GLY A 569 16.71 -22.19 -14.64
C GLY A 569 17.05 -23.54 -14.01
N LEU A 570 16.04 -24.41 -13.77
CA LEU A 570 16.25 -25.78 -13.36
C LEU A 570 16.25 -26.70 -14.58
N GLN A 571 17.33 -27.44 -14.79
CA GLN A 571 17.48 -28.40 -15.88
C GLN A 571 18.05 -29.76 -15.40
N LEU A 572 17.90 -30.80 -16.23
CA LEU A 572 18.54 -32.07 -15.97
C LEU A 572 20.01 -31.99 -16.36
N GLN A 573 20.94 -32.42 -15.51
CA GLN A 573 22.38 -32.50 -15.88
C GLN A 573 22.61 -33.31 -17.12
N ALA A 574 21.73 -34.25 -17.46
CA ALA A 574 21.79 -35.06 -18.69
C ALA A 574 21.85 -34.23 -19.97
N ILE A 575 21.45 -32.94 -19.94
CA ILE A 575 21.47 -32.04 -21.11
C ILE A 575 22.90 -31.81 -21.63
N HIS A 576 23.91 -31.97 -20.79
CA HIS A 576 25.31 -31.82 -21.16
C HIS A 576 25.93 -33.07 -21.83
N LYS A 577 25.16 -34.17 -21.98
CA LYS A 577 25.65 -35.37 -22.68
C LYS A 577 25.82 -35.11 -24.19
N ASP A 578 26.82 -35.70 -24.80
CA ASP A 578 27.17 -35.53 -26.22
C ASP A 578 26.00 -35.72 -27.20
N ILE A 579 25.00 -36.51 -26.82
CA ILE A 579 23.80 -36.73 -27.63
C ILE A 579 23.01 -35.44 -27.89
N PHE A 580 23.05 -34.47 -26.93
CA PHE A 580 22.30 -33.23 -27.05
C PHE A 580 22.97 -32.22 -28.01
N SER A 581 24.26 -32.35 -28.27
CA SER A 581 24.99 -31.56 -29.30
C SER A 581 24.66 -31.95 -30.71
N LYS A 582 24.14 -33.19 -30.96
CA LYS A 582 23.86 -33.73 -32.30
C LYS A 582 22.51 -33.25 -32.82
N ALA A 583 22.46 -32.71 -34.05
CA ALA A 583 21.24 -32.08 -34.59
C ALA A 583 20.07 -33.06 -34.80
N ASN A 584 20.32 -34.31 -35.19
CA ASN A 584 19.29 -35.19 -35.77
C ASN A 584 18.80 -36.35 -34.89
N GLN A 585 19.06 -36.34 -33.58
CA GLN A 585 18.73 -37.47 -32.68
C GLN A 585 17.59 -37.14 -31.71
N ILE A 586 16.49 -36.58 -32.19
CA ILE A 586 15.37 -36.10 -31.34
C ILE A 586 14.78 -37.24 -30.50
N ASN A 587 14.60 -38.41 -31.02
CA ASN A 587 14.00 -39.54 -30.30
C ASN A 587 14.94 -40.07 -29.19
N GLU A 588 16.22 -40.16 -29.48
CA GLU A 588 17.23 -40.56 -28.50
C GLU A 588 17.38 -39.51 -27.40
N LYS A 589 17.38 -38.21 -27.72
CA LYS A 589 17.34 -37.12 -26.76
C LYS A 589 16.10 -37.23 -25.84
N ARG A 590 14.91 -37.49 -26.39
CA ARG A 590 13.67 -37.69 -25.61
C ARG A 590 13.77 -38.92 -24.70
N GLN A 591 14.38 -39.99 -25.15
CA GLN A 591 14.59 -41.18 -24.33
C GLN A 591 15.55 -40.91 -23.19
N GLU A 592 16.63 -40.16 -23.46
CA GLU A 592 17.60 -39.77 -22.42
C GLU A 592 16.96 -38.86 -21.37
N ILE A 593 16.17 -37.87 -21.76
CA ILE A 593 15.38 -37.04 -20.81
C ILE A 593 14.43 -37.92 -19.98
N LYS A 594 13.77 -38.90 -20.61
CA LYS A 594 12.89 -39.84 -19.91
C LYS A 594 13.64 -40.69 -18.88
N ARG A 595 14.85 -41.18 -19.27
CA ARG A 595 15.74 -41.93 -18.38
C ARG A 595 16.19 -41.09 -17.20
N ALA A 596 16.73 -39.90 -17.48
CA ALA A 596 17.19 -38.97 -16.43
C ALA A 596 16.08 -38.55 -15.46
N LYS A 597 14.84 -38.40 -15.96
CA LYS A 597 13.67 -38.16 -15.09
C LYS A 597 13.30 -39.36 -14.21
N ALA A 598 13.66 -40.58 -14.57
CA ALA A 598 13.39 -41.80 -13.83
C ALA A 598 14.47 -42.12 -12.78
N GLU A 599 15.64 -41.48 -12.88
CA GLU A 599 16.75 -41.68 -11.94
C GLU A 599 16.37 -41.22 -10.51
N ILE A 600 16.88 -41.93 -9.50
CA ILE A 600 16.72 -41.61 -8.07
C ILE A 600 18.07 -41.84 -7.37
N PRO A 601 18.73 -40.78 -6.87
CA PRO A 601 18.35 -39.37 -6.97
C PRO A 601 18.45 -38.86 -8.43
N ARG A 602 17.59 -37.91 -8.76
CA ARG A 602 17.62 -37.23 -10.05
C ARG A 602 18.65 -36.11 -10.02
N LYS A 603 19.53 -36.09 -11.02
CA LYS A 603 20.57 -35.07 -11.14
C LYS A 603 20.02 -33.82 -11.79
N ILE A 604 19.97 -32.74 -11.03
CA ILE A 604 19.43 -31.44 -11.42
C ILE A 604 20.56 -30.40 -11.36
N GLU A 605 20.55 -29.49 -12.29
CA GLU A 605 21.37 -28.29 -12.28
C GLU A 605 20.47 -27.05 -12.19
N LEU A 606 20.80 -26.15 -11.28
CA LEU A 606 20.29 -24.78 -11.27
C LEU A 606 21.30 -23.91 -12.03
N VAL A 607 20.86 -23.28 -13.10
CA VAL A 607 21.64 -22.32 -13.90
C VAL A 607 21.13 -20.91 -13.59
N CYS A 608 22.03 -20.02 -13.19
CA CYS A 608 21.74 -18.60 -13.05
C CYS A 608 21.89 -17.92 -14.41
N LEU A 609 20.79 -17.43 -14.95
CA LEU A 609 20.76 -16.65 -16.20
C LEU A 609 20.93 -15.16 -15.97
N LYS A 610 20.55 -14.69 -14.79
CA LYS A 610 20.65 -13.29 -14.39
C LYS A 610 20.75 -13.17 -12.87
N ASN A 611 21.63 -12.31 -12.39
CA ASN A 611 21.71 -11.90 -10.99
C ASN A 611 22.18 -10.45 -10.91
N ARG A 612 21.33 -9.58 -10.37
CA ARG A 612 21.67 -8.16 -10.15
C ARG A 612 22.39 -7.91 -8.83
N TYR A 613 22.44 -8.90 -7.93
CA TYR A 613 22.93 -8.73 -6.57
C TYR A 613 24.29 -9.38 -6.32
N GLY A 614 24.81 -10.15 -7.27
CA GLY A 614 26.07 -10.87 -7.12
C GLY A 614 26.64 -11.34 -8.45
N GLU A 615 27.27 -12.52 -8.45
CA GLU A 615 27.83 -13.11 -9.65
C GLU A 615 26.73 -13.28 -10.72
N PRO A 616 26.92 -12.75 -11.94
CA PRO A 616 25.87 -12.75 -12.95
C PRO A 616 25.59 -14.12 -13.58
N SER A 617 26.56 -15.04 -13.51
CA SER A 617 26.45 -16.36 -14.15
C SER A 617 27.14 -17.42 -13.28
N TYR A 618 26.35 -18.39 -12.83
CA TYR A 618 26.84 -19.54 -12.05
C TYR A 618 25.90 -20.73 -12.24
N SER A 619 26.38 -21.93 -11.92
CA SER A 619 25.51 -23.10 -11.79
C SER A 619 25.75 -23.83 -10.48
N VAL A 620 24.70 -24.47 -9.96
CA VAL A 620 24.76 -25.29 -8.74
C VAL A 620 24.12 -26.65 -9.03
N GLN A 621 24.84 -27.71 -8.62
CA GLN A 621 24.43 -29.08 -8.86
C GLN A 621 23.63 -29.63 -7.69
N PHE A 622 22.52 -30.31 -7.99
CA PHE A 622 21.62 -30.86 -7.00
C PHE A 622 21.28 -32.34 -7.25
N GLU A 623 21.12 -33.09 -6.18
CA GLU A 623 20.42 -34.37 -6.15
C GLU A 623 18.98 -34.15 -5.70
N TYR A 624 18.02 -34.56 -6.53
CA TYR A 624 16.61 -34.50 -6.21
C TYR A 624 16.04 -35.90 -5.94
N LYS A 625 15.49 -36.12 -4.77
CA LYS A 625 14.77 -37.33 -4.37
C LYS A 625 13.26 -37.11 -4.45
N PRO A 626 12.60 -37.41 -5.61
CA PRO A 626 11.19 -37.06 -5.84
C PRO A 626 10.23 -37.69 -4.84
N GLN A 627 10.55 -38.89 -4.34
CA GLN A 627 9.71 -39.63 -3.40
C GLN A 627 9.56 -38.94 -2.05
N TYR A 628 10.55 -38.10 -1.66
CA TYR A 628 10.56 -37.36 -0.41
C TYR A 628 10.45 -35.84 -0.59
N ASP A 629 10.22 -35.37 -1.82
CA ASP A 629 10.20 -33.95 -2.15
C ASP A 629 11.46 -33.21 -1.64
N TYR A 630 12.66 -33.81 -1.85
CA TYR A 630 13.89 -33.37 -1.18
C TYR A 630 15.04 -33.12 -2.16
N PHE A 631 15.59 -31.90 -2.12
CA PHE A 631 16.81 -31.48 -2.83
C PHE A 631 18.00 -31.42 -1.85
N THR A 632 19.15 -31.94 -2.27
CA THR A 632 20.45 -31.75 -1.62
C THR A 632 21.46 -31.28 -2.63
N GLU A 633 22.40 -30.44 -2.23
CA GLU A 633 23.49 -30.02 -3.10
C GLU A 633 24.48 -31.18 -3.28
N GLU A 634 24.99 -31.34 -4.51
CA GLU A 634 26.14 -32.20 -4.75
C GLU A 634 27.41 -31.52 -4.18
N VAL A 635 28.13 -32.22 -3.32
CA VAL A 635 29.37 -31.68 -2.73
C VAL A 635 30.50 -31.82 -3.75
N ILE A 636 30.67 -30.81 -4.60
CA ILE A 636 31.81 -30.65 -5.51
C ILE A 636 32.61 -29.44 -5.04
N LEU A 637 33.00 -29.43 -3.78
CA LEU A 637 33.84 -28.35 -3.28
C LEU A 637 35.30 -28.74 -3.39
N SER A 638 36.09 -27.86 -4.00
CA SER A 638 37.56 -27.91 -3.82
C SER A 638 37.88 -27.66 -2.34
N PRO A 639 38.98 -28.16 -1.84
CA PRO A 639 39.40 -27.95 -0.43
C PRO A 639 39.41 -26.47 -0.02
N TRP A 640 39.76 -25.61 -0.92
CA TRP A 640 39.77 -24.16 -0.73
C TRP A 640 38.37 -23.53 -0.60
N GLU A 641 37.43 -23.95 -1.39
CA GLU A 641 36.05 -23.47 -1.31
C GLU A 641 35.37 -23.87 -0.02
N GLN A 642 35.67 -25.09 0.47
CA GLN A 642 35.24 -25.56 1.76
C GLN A 642 35.82 -24.72 2.90
N GLU A 643 37.09 -24.33 2.79
CA GLU A 643 37.78 -23.50 3.78
C GLU A 643 37.20 -22.07 3.79
N GLU A 644 36.93 -21.50 2.63
CA GLU A 644 36.31 -20.17 2.50
C GLU A 644 34.87 -20.13 3.03
N ILE A 645 34.07 -21.15 2.76
CA ILE A 645 32.70 -21.28 3.31
C ILE A 645 32.75 -21.38 4.84
N ASN A 646 33.66 -22.21 5.37
CA ASN A 646 33.82 -22.35 6.80
C ASN A 646 34.32 -21.05 7.47
N ARG A 647 35.18 -20.29 6.80
CA ARG A 647 35.65 -18.98 7.25
C ARG A 647 34.49 -17.97 7.31
N ARG A 648 33.69 -17.86 6.27
CA ARG A 648 32.51 -16.95 6.21
C ARG A 648 31.46 -17.32 7.26
N ALA A 649 31.19 -18.60 7.44
CA ALA A 649 30.29 -19.07 8.48
C ALA A 649 30.78 -18.71 9.89
N ALA A 650 32.11 -18.85 10.15
CA ALA A 650 32.71 -18.47 11.42
C ALA A 650 32.71 -16.94 11.64
N GLU A 651 32.86 -16.15 10.59
CA GLU A 651 32.76 -14.69 10.65
C GLU A 651 31.32 -14.23 10.91
N ALA A 652 30.30 -14.90 10.32
CA ALA A 652 28.89 -14.63 10.58
C ALA A 652 28.51 -14.90 12.05
N VAL A 653 28.99 -16.03 12.62
CA VAL A 653 28.76 -16.38 14.05
C VAL A 653 29.47 -15.40 15.01
N LYS A 654 30.56 -14.75 14.62
CA LYS A 654 31.24 -13.74 15.44
C LYS A 654 30.57 -12.37 15.42
N ARG A 655 29.59 -12.14 14.55
CA ARG A 655 28.83 -10.87 14.44
C ARG A 655 27.52 -10.87 15.23
N TYR A 656 27.18 -11.98 15.84
CA TYR A 656 26.15 -12.13 16.86
C TYR A 656 26.83 -12.34 18.24
#